data_ea7f32da62cb53df77058d6ca978dfa3
#
_entry.id   ea7f32da62cb53df77058d6ca978dfa3
#
_cell.length_a   1.000
_cell.length_b   1.000
_cell.length_c   1.000
_cell.angle_alpha   90.00
_cell.angle_beta   90.00
_cell.angle_gamma   90.00
#
_symmetry.space_group_name_H-M   'P 1'
#
loop_
_entity.id
_entity.type
_entity.pdbx_description
1 polymer ?
#
loop_
_entity_poly.entity_id
_entity_poly.type
_entity_poly.pdbx_seq_one_letter_code
_entity_poly.pdbx_strand_id
1 'polypeptide(L)'
;MSKFVSRLLLSSALAFAMAPVAQAQTPPPEAEGVDTDEGGSDIVVIGTRRKDRSITDSSVAIDVISPESITATGYTDVNDALRTLVPAFNAQRLQGNDGSSFVRPVTLRGSPADHVLLLMNGKRRHRASIVQIGTGHASTSGSQGQDFNVIPPIALSSVEVLRDGASAQYGSDAIAGVINMELKKQKSGGSIIGQVGEYFSSGGRTYDIQGHIAVPVGDNAYFNLAAQYTDQAKAYARKATHAGAVALRAAGVPGVPEHPEGNLDPRYMAFKSVWNAGIELSDALELYTFGNYMTGKSSVTFGLRQPFAAGGLSGHGTYANSAFDLSPAHPQQFNLASVYPGGFTPEFGGHLEDFSALVGLRDQDGPLTWDLSARYGTNTVDYTITGTINASMGVNSPTSFKPGSLTQREIQFDGEISYELNDQILLFAGASHRKETYVIGEGDLASYLTGPLRDLPAGSNGFQGFSPEFAGSFDSNSYAVFAEVDADITPWWNLSVAGRYEDYDQFGTNFSYKAATRFELSDAFALRGSVSTGFRAPAAGQVFGTSLTSQLDGIGGFILDAVLVPGSPAAQVFGSDALTPETSFNMSAGVVFTGLDGFLTTLDFYQIDVDDRLLLTPSRNTTAAERAALAAINFPNGADIQQVRYFQNEMNTRVRGFDLVSTYRQEWSDNASTDFSLALNYNEQHLRGAPPPGFSPAIVTEFERGTPRWRGNFSATTKVGDFALMGRAIHYGAWRRLDGATFLPRKAVTLFDAEISYTGIQDVELSVGARNIFNIFPPGRGAARARAGLIYDNHSVFGVAGGFYYLNAKYKF
;
A
#
# COMPACT_ATOMS: atom_id res chain seq x y z
N MET A 1 -19.59 10.87 -24.09
CA MET A 1 -19.45 11.67 -22.87
C MET A 1 -17.99 11.97 -22.49
N SER A 2 -17.01 11.07 -22.67
CA SER A 2 -15.60 11.32 -22.26
C SER A 2 -14.86 12.45 -22.98
N LYS A 3 -15.20 12.73 -24.23
CA LYS A 3 -14.56 13.81 -25.02
C LYS A 3 -15.09 15.22 -24.72
N PHE A 4 -16.23 15.32 -24.02
CA PHE A 4 -16.84 16.60 -23.67
C PHE A 4 -16.30 17.14 -22.33
N VAL A 5 -16.00 16.26 -21.40
CA VAL A 5 -15.42 16.62 -20.09
C VAL A 5 -13.95 17.06 -20.20
N SER A 6 -13.16 16.41 -21.09
CA SER A 6 -11.78 16.84 -21.35
C SER A 6 -11.64 18.25 -21.96
N ARG A 7 -12.65 18.69 -22.72
CA ARG A 7 -12.62 20.04 -23.29
C ARG A 7 -13.12 21.13 -22.34
N LEU A 8 -13.96 20.76 -21.38
CA LEU A 8 -14.45 21.72 -20.38
C LEU A 8 -13.38 22.01 -19.30
N LEU A 9 -12.59 21.02 -18.92
CA LEU A 9 -11.52 21.19 -17.93
C LEU A 9 -10.31 21.96 -18.48
N LEU A 10 -9.99 21.85 -19.77
CA LEU A 10 -8.94 22.66 -20.40
C LEU A 10 -9.37 24.12 -20.64
N SER A 11 -10.64 24.38 -20.89
CA SER A 11 -11.14 25.75 -21.09
C SER A 11 -11.31 26.52 -19.78
N SER A 12 -11.58 25.85 -18.65
CA SER A 12 -11.68 26.51 -17.35
C SER A 12 -10.31 26.83 -16.73
N ALA A 13 -9.28 26.02 -16.99
CA ALA A 13 -7.90 26.29 -16.53
C ALA A 13 -7.25 27.48 -17.25
N LEU A 14 -7.61 27.74 -18.51
CA LEU A 14 -7.11 28.91 -19.26
C LEU A 14 -7.87 30.20 -18.93
N ALA A 15 -9.09 30.13 -18.41
CA ALA A 15 -9.90 31.32 -18.07
C ALA A 15 -9.44 31.97 -16.75
N PHE A 16 -8.76 31.26 -15.88
CA PHE A 16 -8.20 31.81 -14.63
C PHE A 16 -6.87 32.55 -14.80
N ALA A 17 -6.20 32.41 -15.96
CA ALA A 17 -4.88 33.01 -16.21
C ALA A 17 -4.92 34.42 -16.79
N MET A 18 -6.10 35.03 -17.01
CA MET A 18 -6.23 36.40 -17.54
C MET A 18 -7.28 37.22 -16.77
N ALA A 19 -7.02 37.52 -15.51
CA ALA A 19 -7.69 38.59 -14.81
C ALA A 19 -6.77 39.83 -14.85
N PRO A 20 -7.26 41.02 -15.20
CA PRO A 20 -6.44 42.23 -15.27
C PRO A 20 -6.04 42.69 -13.86
N VAL A 21 -4.80 43.06 -13.72
CA VAL A 21 -4.24 43.73 -12.52
C VAL A 21 -5.02 45.01 -12.29
N ALA A 22 -5.81 45.08 -11.25
CA ALA A 22 -6.37 46.31 -10.75
C ALA A 22 -5.34 47.06 -9.88
N GLN A 23 -5.19 48.32 -10.15
CA GLN A 23 -4.23 49.22 -9.48
C GLN A 23 -4.47 49.31 -7.98
N ALA A 24 -3.36 49.38 -7.27
CA ALA A 24 -3.27 49.58 -5.83
C ALA A 24 -4.05 50.77 -5.32
N GLN A 25 -4.88 50.56 -4.33
CA GLN A 25 -5.32 51.56 -3.36
C GLN A 25 -4.62 51.29 -2.02
N THR A 26 -4.22 52.38 -1.38
CA THR A 26 -3.51 52.52 -0.09
C THR A 26 -3.91 51.48 0.98
N PRO A 27 -2.95 50.98 1.77
CA PRO A 27 -3.22 49.98 2.78
C PRO A 27 -4.08 50.53 3.94
N PRO A 28 -5.03 49.75 4.45
CA PRO A 28 -5.62 49.97 5.77
C PRO A 28 -4.58 49.69 6.86
N PRO A 29 -4.78 50.17 8.08
CA PRO A 29 -3.82 49.99 9.16
C PRO A 29 -3.64 48.53 9.53
N GLU A 30 -2.44 48.22 10.00
CA GLU A 30 -1.97 46.90 10.47
C GLU A 30 -3.07 46.16 11.23
N ALA A 31 -3.56 45.07 10.62
CA ALA A 31 -4.28 44.04 11.35
C ALA A 31 -3.24 43.30 12.18
N GLU A 32 -3.48 43.27 13.47
CA GLU A 32 -2.73 42.45 14.44
C GLU A 32 -2.51 41.02 13.92
N GLY A 33 -1.32 40.51 14.19
CA GLY A 33 -0.77 39.33 13.63
C GLY A 33 -1.75 38.16 13.56
N VAL A 34 -1.89 37.58 12.39
CA VAL A 34 -2.31 36.20 12.25
C VAL A 34 -1.14 35.38 12.80
N ASP A 35 -1.30 34.90 14.04
CA ASP A 35 -0.44 33.86 14.59
C ASP A 35 -0.42 32.69 13.61
N THR A 36 0.63 32.64 12.81
CA THR A 36 1.03 31.38 12.17
C THR A 36 1.62 30.56 13.28
N ASP A 37 0.77 29.74 13.89
CA ASP A 37 1.19 28.73 14.85
C ASP A 37 2.07 27.70 14.12
N GLU A 38 3.35 28.05 13.94
CA GLU A 38 4.40 27.14 13.46
C GLU A 38 4.84 26.13 14.55
N GLY A 39 4.16 26.16 15.72
CA GLY A 39 4.46 25.33 16.89
C GLY A 39 3.57 24.11 17.12
N GLY A 40 2.62 23.81 16.23
CA GLY A 40 1.61 22.76 16.44
C GLY A 40 2.00 21.32 16.03
N SER A 41 3.25 21.04 15.67
CA SER A 41 3.62 19.72 15.14
C SER A 41 3.92 18.63 16.15
N ASP A 42 3.92 18.90 17.43
CA ASP A 42 4.37 17.95 18.45
C ASP A 42 3.23 17.21 19.18
N ILE A 43 1.98 17.64 19.00
CA ILE A 43 0.82 16.99 19.63
C ILE A 43 0.45 15.74 18.84
N VAL A 44 0.34 14.59 19.50
CA VAL A 44 -0.03 13.31 18.91
C VAL A 44 -1.51 13.01 19.14
N VAL A 45 -2.18 12.48 18.13
CA VAL A 45 -3.60 12.09 18.18
C VAL A 45 -3.74 10.60 18.50
N ILE A 46 -2.74 9.78 18.15
CA ILE A 46 -2.76 8.32 18.40
C ILE A 46 -1.77 7.91 19.48
N GLY A 47 -2.02 6.73 20.08
CA GLY A 47 -1.16 6.15 21.13
C GLY A 47 -1.43 6.68 22.53
N THR A 48 -2.19 7.77 22.68
CA THR A 48 -2.73 8.31 23.93
C THR A 48 -4.15 8.82 23.72
N ARG A 49 -4.93 8.90 24.77
CA ARG A 49 -6.27 9.53 24.77
C ARG A 49 -6.25 10.95 25.33
N ARG A 50 -5.09 11.38 25.84
CA ARG A 50 -4.91 12.76 26.33
C ARG A 50 -4.63 13.70 25.17
N LYS A 51 -5.23 14.88 25.17
CA LYS A 51 -5.18 15.86 24.09
C LYS A 51 -3.88 16.69 24.06
N ASP A 52 -3.08 16.64 25.13
CA ASP A 52 -1.92 17.51 25.39
C ASP A 52 -0.57 16.76 25.36
N ARG A 53 -0.54 15.51 24.89
CA ARG A 53 0.68 14.71 24.82
C ARG A 53 1.46 14.99 23.55
N SER A 54 2.75 15.19 23.73
CA SER A 54 3.74 15.28 22.65
C SER A 54 4.38 13.92 22.34
N ILE A 55 5.16 13.84 21.27
CA ILE A 55 5.98 12.65 20.92
C ILE A 55 6.88 12.24 22.11
N THR A 56 7.44 13.22 22.81
CA THR A 56 8.36 13.00 23.95
C THR A 56 7.63 12.51 25.20
N ASP A 57 6.34 12.85 25.34
CA ASP A 57 5.52 12.49 26.49
C ASP A 57 4.76 11.17 26.30
N SER A 58 4.81 10.60 25.11
CA SER A 58 4.15 9.34 24.81
C SER A 58 4.83 8.16 25.49
N SER A 59 4.02 7.27 26.09
CA SER A 59 4.45 5.99 26.66
C SER A 59 4.80 4.93 25.61
N VAL A 60 4.59 5.22 24.33
CA VAL A 60 4.83 4.35 23.19
C VAL A 60 5.59 5.07 22.08
N ALA A 61 6.21 4.32 21.17
CA ALA A 61 6.98 4.89 20.07
C ALA A 61 6.07 5.42 18.96
N ILE A 62 6.10 6.73 18.72
CA ILE A 62 5.33 7.42 17.68
C ILE A 62 6.28 8.31 16.88
N ASP A 63 6.15 8.28 15.55
CA ASP A 63 6.76 9.27 14.65
C ASP A 63 5.66 10.18 14.11
N VAL A 64 5.88 11.49 14.10
CA VAL A 64 5.02 12.47 13.42
C VAL A 64 5.76 13.01 12.20
N ILE A 65 5.14 12.91 11.05
CA ILE A 65 5.72 13.29 9.75
C ILE A 65 4.93 14.47 9.23
N SER A 66 5.61 15.60 9.06
CA SER A 66 5.01 16.83 8.56
C SER A 66 4.72 16.76 7.04
N PRO A 67 3.77 17.54 6.52
CA PRO A 67 3.50 17.68 5.09
C PRO A 67 4.71 18.16 4.30
N GLU A 68 5.54 19.01 4.89
CA GLU A 68 6.78 19.53 4.30
C GLU A 68 7.77 18.39 4.08
N SER A 69 7.94 17.52 5.07
CA SER A 69 8.77 16.32 4.95
C SER A 69 8.29 15.38 3.85
N ILE A 70 6.95 15.21 3.70
CA ILE A 70 6.36 14.41 2.64
C ILE A 70 6.65 15.03 1.27
N THR A 71 6.40 16.34 1.12
CA THR A 71 6.65 17.08 -0.13
C THR A 71 8.12 17.04 -0.53
N ALA A 72 9.05 17.24 0.42
CA ALA A 72 10.50 17.20 0.21
C ALA A 72 11.03 15.82 -0.19
N THR A 73 10.20 14.77 -0.23
CA THR A 73 10.59 13.49 -0.84
C THR A 73 10.53 13.52 -2.37
N GLY A 74 9.84 14.50 -2.96
CA GLY A 74 9.55 14.57 -4.39
C GLY A 74 8.61 13.47 -4.89
N TYR A 75 8.01 12.68 -3.99
CA TYR A 75 6.99 11.70 -4.35
C TYR A 75 5.60 12.32 -4.33
N THR A 76 4.77 11.90 -5.27
CA THR A 76 3.37 12.35 -5.41
C THR A 76 2.38 11.39 -4.75
N ASP A 77 2.87 10.30 -4.16
CA ASP A 77 2.07 9.35 -3.39
C ASP A 77 2.62 9.13 -1.97
N VAL A 78 1.71 8.92 -1.03
CA VAL A 78 2.03 8.75 0.41
C VAL A 78 2.84 7.49 0.67
N ASN A 79 2.59 6.39 -0.05
CA ASN A 79 3.32 5.13 0.13
C ASN A 79 4.83 5.29 -0.09
N ASP A 80 5.24 5.96 -1.17
CA ASP A 80 6.66 6.15 -1.47
C ASP A 80 7.30 7.21 -0.56
N ALA A 81 6.53 8.23 -0.16
CA ALA A 81 7.00 9.19 0.83
C ALA A 81 7.27 8.51 2.18
N LEU A 82 6.33 7.74 2.71
CA LEU A 82 6.50 6.99 3.96
C LEU A 82 7.63 5.94 3.86
N ARG A 83 7.74 5.23 2.73
CA ARG A 83 8.85 4.30 2.49
C ARG A 83 10.21 4.96 2.57
N THR A 84 10.29 6.24 2.20
CA THR A 84 11.50 7.04 2.24
C THR A 84 11.80 7.56 3.64
N LEU A 85 10.78 8.03 4.36
CA LEU A 85 10.93 8.71 5.65
C LEU A 85 10.97 7.75 6.84
N VAL A 86 10.23 6.63 6.79
CA VAL A 86 10.09 5.66 7.87
C VAL A 86 10.78 4.34 7.50
N PRO A 87 12.00 4.06 7.98
CA PRO A 87 12.73 2.84 7.62
C PRO A 87 12.02 1.54 8.00
N ALA A 88 11.19 1.55 9.05
CA ALA A 88 10.37 0.42 9.44
C ALA A 88 9.22 0.13 8.45
N PHE A 89 8.78 1.12 7.65
CA PHE A 89 7.70 1.02 6.68
C PHE A 89 8.21 0.67 5.28
N ASN A 90 7.52 -0.19 4.55
CA ASN A 90 7.78 -0.45 3.15
C ASN A 90 6.48 -0.64 2.37
N ALA A 91 6.42 -0.10 1.15
CA ALA A 91 5.36 -0.31 0.17
C ALA A 91 6.03 -0.73 -1.14
N GLN A 92 6.09 -2.03 -1.38
CA GLN A 92 6.85 -2.60 -2.49
C GLN A 92 6.16 -2.29 -3.83
N ARG A 93 6.93 -1.88 -4.85
CA ARG A 93 6.46 -1.77 -6.23
C ARG A 93 6.62 -3.12 -6.91
N LEU A 94 5.50 -3.83 -7.10
CA LEU A 94 5.46 -5.13 -7.74
C LEU A 94 5.12 -4.98 -9.22
N GLN A 95 5.83 -5.74 -10.07
CA GLN A 95 5.60 -5.76 -11.51
C GLN A 95 4.69 -6.92 -11.89
N GLY A 96 3.59 -6.64 -12.59
CA GLY A 96 2.77 -7.64 -13.26
C GLY A 96 2.13 -8.69 -12.35
N ASN A 97 1.75 -8.32 -11.13
CA ASN A 97 1.19 -9.24 -10.14
C ASN A 97 -0.29 -8.88 -9.88
N ASP A 98 -1.20 -9.56 -10.49
CA ASP A 98 -2.66 -9.72 -10.22
C ASP A 98 -3.34 -8.60 -9.39
N GLY A 99 -3.08 -7.32 -9.73
CA GLY A 99 -3.61 -6.16 -9.01
C GLY A 99 -2.71 -5.61 -7.89
N SER A 100 -1.70 -6.34 -7.40
CA SER A 100 -0.72 -5.84 -6.41
C SER A 100 0.12 -4.66 -6.91
N SER A 101 0.15 -4.43 -8.23
CA SER A 101 0.74 -3.24 -8.84
C SER A 101 -0.19 -2.03 -8.80
N PHE A 102 -1.49 -2.23 -8.54
CA PHE A 102 -2.50 -1.17 -8.46
C PHE A 102 -2.71 -0.72 -7.02
N VAL A 103 -2.89 -1.69 -6.09
CA VAL A 103 -2.94 -1.46 -4.65
C VAL A 103 -1.71 -2.16 -4.05
N ARG A 104 -0.74 -1.36 -3.60
CA ARG A 104 0.55 -1.89 -3.15
C ARG A 104 0.48 -2.44 -1.74
N PRO A 105 1.01 -3.65 -1.49
CA PRO A 105 1.10 -4.18 -0.14
C PRO A 105 2.07 -3.35 0.69
N VAL A 106 1.62 -2.85 1.82
CA VAL A 106 2.48 -2.19 2.80
C VAL A 106 3.00 -3.20 3.81
N THR A 107 4.12 -2.88 4.45
CA THR A 107 4.64 -3.61 5.60
C THR A 107 5.17 -2.63 6.63
N LEU A 108 4.99 -2.95 7.90
CA LEU A 108 5.60 -2.24 9.00
C LEU A 108 6.40 -3.24 9.84
N ARG A 109 7.69 -2.96 10.06
CA ARG A 109 8.59 -3.90 10.76
C ARG A 109 8.59 -5.31 10.14
N GLY A 110 8.42 -5.42 8.81
CA GLY A 110 8.35 -6.69 8.06
C GLY A 110 7.05 -7.47 8.22
N SER A 111 6.11 -7.01 9.03
CA SER A 111 4.76 -7.59 9.16
C SER A 111 3.89 -7.23 7.95
N PRO A 112 2.96 -8.09 7.52
CA PRO A 112 2.14 -7.88 6.34
C PRO A 112 1.14 -6.72 6.47
N ALA A 113 0.53 -6.35 5.34
CA ALA A 113 -0.38 -5.21 5.25
C ALA A 113 -1.59 -5.29 6.18
N ASP A 114 -2.07 -6.49 6.44
CA ASP A 114 -3.21 -6.76 7.31
C ASP A 114 -2.84 -6.78 8.81
N HIS A 115 -1.57 -6.54 9.17
CA HIS A 115 -1.10 -6.27 10.53
C HIS A 115 -0.86 -4.78 10.80
N VAL A 116 -1.16 -3.92 9.83
CA VAL A 116 -0.95 -2.46 9.90
C VAL A 116 -2.30 -1.77 9.73
N LEU A 117 -2.76 -1.12 10.79
CA LEU A 117 -4.05 -0.42 10.74
C LEU A 117 -3.86 1.00 10.21
N LEU A 118 -4.68 1.39 9.22
CA LEU A 118 -4.77 2.76 8.73
C LEU A 118 -5.97 3.47 9.35
N LEU A 119 -5.70 4.63 9.94
CA LEU A 119 -6.70 5.58 10.42
C LEU A 119 -6.70 6.86 9.56
N MET A 120 -7.80 7.58 9.58
CA MET A 120 -7.94 8.94 9.06
C MET A 120 -8.66 9.76 10.13
N ASN A 121 -8.04 10.85 10.59
CA ASN A 121 -8.50 11.64 11.74
C ASN A 121 -8.82 10.76 12.96
N GLY A 122 -7.96 9.79 13.27
CA GLY A 122 -8.13 8.86 14.40
C GLY A 122 -9.19 7.76 14.20
N LYS A 123 -9.97 7.76 13.12
CA LYS A 123 -11.02 6.76 12.86
C LYS A 123 -10.56 5.74 11.81
N ARG A 124 -10.90 4.47 12.06
CA ARG A 124 -10.50 3.32 11.21
C ARG A 124 -10.96 3.51 9.77
N ARG A 125 -10.09 3.16 8.81
CA ARG A 125 -10.39 3.14 7.38
C ARG A 125 -10.77 1.72 6.92
N HIS A 126 -11.62 1.61 5.86
CA HIS A 126 -11.97 0.33 5.24
C HIS A 126 -10.77 -0.30 4.50
N ARG A 127 -10.83 -1.62 4.30
CA ARG A 127 -9.83 -2.38 3.55
C ARG A 127 -9.94 -2.14 2.04
N ALA A 128 -8.86 -2.41 1.31
CA ALA A 128 -8.90 -2.54 -0.14
C ALA A 128 -9.53 -3.87 -0.57
N SER A 129 -10.06 -3.91 -1.79
CA SER A 129 -10.68 -5.12 -2.36
C SER A 129 -9.66 -6.18 -2.79
N ILE A 130 -8.41 -5.79 -3.04
CA ILE A 130 -7.39 -6.69 -3.57
C ILE A 130 -6.74 -7.50 -2.45
N VAL A 131 -6.83 -8.83 -2.56
CA VAL A 131 -6.04 -9.78 -1.81
C VAL A 131 -4.72 -10.02 -2.55
N GLN A 132 -3.59 -9.98 -1.86
CA GLN A 132 -2.24 -10.06 -2.45
C GLN A 132 -1.87 -11.51 -2.81
N ILE A 133 -2.51 -12.10 -3.82
CA ILE A 133 -2.28 -13.48 -4.26
C ILE A 133 -1.13 -13.61 -5.26
N GLY A 134 -0.88 -12.59 -6.05
CA GLY A 134 0.24 -12.50 -6.98
C GLY A 134 1.51 -12.08 -6.28
N THR A 135 2.23 -12.96 -5.68
CA THR A 135 3.19 -12.66 -4.64
C THR A 135 4.52 -12.15 -5.09
N GLY A 136 4.94 -11.12 -4.40
CA GLY A 136 6.31 -10.67 -4.35
C GLY A 136 7.15 -11.35 -3.28
N HIS A 137 6.66 -11.49 -2.08
CA HIS A 137 7.42 -11.92 -0.92
C HIS A 137 6.58 -12.84 -0.02
N ALA A 138 7.19 -13.88 0.54
CA ALA A 138 6.50 -14.83 1.40
C ALA A 138 5.84 -14.18 2.62
N SER A 139 6.36 -13.06 3.11
CA SER A 139 5.80 -12.34 4.26
C SER A 139 4.55 -11.51 3.95
N THR A 140 4.27 -11.19 2.68
CA THR A 140 3.10 -10.38 2.25
C THR A 140 2.08 -11.18 1.46
N SER A 141 2.39 -12.42 1.13
CA SER A 141 1.51 -13.30 0.35
C SER A 141 0.19 -13.54 1.07
N GLY A 142 -0.89 -13.24 0.39
CA GLY A 142 -2.25 -13.43 0.90
C GLY A 142 -2.79 -12.28 1.76
N SER A 143 -2.03 -11.22 2.03
CA SER A 143 -2.53 -10.11 2.85
C SER A 143 -3.62 -9.29 2.15
N GLN A 144 -4.57 -8.75 2.91
CA GLN A 144 -5.60 -7.82 2.47
C GLN A 144 -5.61 -6.59 3.40
N GLY A 145 -4.79 -5.60 3.10
CA GLY A 145 -4.70 -4.36 3.87
C GLY A 145 -5.56 -3.23 3.30
N GLN A 146 -5.37 -2.04 3.85
CA GLN A 146 -5.96 -0.80 3.34
C GLN A 146 -5.12 -0.21 2.20
N ASP A 147 -5.74 0.62 1.34
CA ASP A 147 -5.02 1.40 0.34
C ASP A 147 -4.64 2.77 0.90
N PHE A 148 -3.34 2.98 1.08
CA PHE A 148 -2.78 4.24 1.57
C PHE A 148 -2.70 5.31 0.47
N ASN A 149 -2.79 4.91 -0.81
CA ASN A 149 -2.57 5.83 -1.94
C ASN A 149 -3.82 6.57 -2.39
N VAL A 150 -4.94 6.42 -1.71
CA VAL A 150 -6.21 7.09 -2.06
C VAL A 150 -6.30 8.51 -1.50
N ILE A 151 -5.44 8.89 -0.56
CA ILE A 151 -5.39 10.21 0.07
C ILE A 151 -4.30 11.05 -0.60
N PRO A 152 -4.62 12.21 -1.18
CA PRO A 152 -3.61 13.12 -1.72
C PRO A 152 -2.75 13.73 -0.60
N PRO A 153 -1.41 13.78 -0.75
CA PRO A 153 -0.52 14.34 0.26
C PRO A 153 -0.87 15.78 0.70
N ILE A 154 -1.38 16.59 -0.21
CA ILE A 154 -1.74 17.99 0.06
C ILE A 154 -2.92 18.12 1.06
N ALA A 155 -3.72 17.06 1.26
CA ALA A 155 -4.83 17.05 2.22
C ALA A 155 -4.36 16.89 3.67
N LEU A 156 -3.12 16.43 3.89
CA LEU A 156 -2.61 16.03 5.18
C LEU A 156 -2.08 17.22 5.98
N SER A 157 -2.38 17.26 7.27
CA SER A 157 -1.70 18.10 8.28
C SER A 157 -0.53 17.36 8.92
N SER A 158 -0.63 16.02 9.08
CA SER A 158 0.45 15.16 9.55
C SER A 158 0.17 13.70 9.17
N VAL A 159 1.21 12.87 9.27
CA VAL A 159 1.06 11.40 9.31
C VAL A 159 1.74 10.91 10.57
N GLU A 160 0.99 10.23 11.41
CA GLU A 160 1.49 9.65 12.65
C GLU A 160 1.71 8.14 12.45
N VAL A 161 2.85 7.63 12.87
CA VAL A 161 3.21 6.21 12.78
C VAL A 161 3.45 5.68 14.18
N LEU A 162 2.44 5.04 14.75
CA LEU A 162 2.54 4.33 16.02
C LEU A 162 3.21 2.98 15.78
N ARG A 163 4.42 2.83 16.28
CA ARG A 163 5.25 1.64 16.12
C ARG A 163 5.14 0.72 17.35
N ASP A 164 3.90 0.35 17.71
CA ASP A 164 3.61 -0.53 18.85
C ASP A 164 2.33 -1.32 18.61
N GLY A 165 2.18 -2.47 19.27
CA GLY A 165 0.91 -3.20 19.27
C GLY A 165 -0.19 -2.38 19.93
N ALA A 166 -1.32 -2.23 19.25
CA ALA A 166 -2.40 -1.34 19.70
C ALA A 166 -3.80 -1.93 19.50
N SER A 167 -3.93 -3.26 19.41
CA SER A 167 -5.23 -3.91 19.19
C SER A 167 -6.23 -3.65 20.33
N ALA A 168 -5.76 -3.49 21.57
CA ALA A 168 -6.62 -3.15 22.71
C ALA A 168 -7.25 -1.74 22.56
N GLN A 169 -6.56 -0.81 21.90
CA GLN A 169 -7.00 0.57 21.71
C GLN A 169 -7.80 0.77 20.43
N TYR A 170 -7.34 0.18 19.29
CA TYR A 170 -7.88 0.44 17.95
C TYR A 170 -8.54 -0.78 17.29
N GLY A 171 -8.55 -1.94 17.97
CA GLY A 171 -9.16 -3.17 17.48
C GLY A 171 -8.23 -4.03 16.63
N SER A 172 -8.80 -5.05 16.01
CA SER A 172 -8.08 -6.00 15.17
C SER A 172 -7.24 -5.30 14.09
N ASP A 173 -6.17 -5.95 13.61
CA ASP A 173 -5.22 -5.48 12.60
C ASP A 173 -4.10 -4.58 13.13
N ALA A 174 -4.24 -3.94 14.30
CA ALA A 174 -3.18 -3.12 14.92
C ALA A 174 -2.12 -3.99 15.64
N ILE A 175 -1.58 -5.02 14.95
CA ILE A 175 -0.55 -5.93 15.48
C ILE A 175 0.84 -5.32 15.41
N ALA A 176 1.24 -4.85 14.23
CA ALA A 176 2.57 -4.28 13.98
C ALA A 176 2.63 -2.78 14.27
N GLY A 177 1.47 -2.12 14.21
CA GLY A 177 1.32 -0.70 14.47
C GLY A 177 0.11 -0.09 13.82
N VAL A 178 0.00 1.23 13.97
CA VAL A 178 -1.08 2.06 13.44
C VAL A 178 -0.48 3.22 12.66
N ILE A 179 -1.05 3.56 11.53
CA ILE A 179 -0.71 4.76 10.77
C ILE A 179 -1.95 5.63 10.72
N ASN A 180 -1.85 6.86 11.23
CA ASN A 180 -2.94 7.82 11.20
C ASN A 180 -2.63 8.96 10.24
N MET A 181 -3.55 9.26 9.37
CA MET A 181 -3.49 10.39 8.44
C MET A 181 -4.40 11.50 8.95
N GLU A 182 -3.81 12.54 9.54
CA GLU A 182 -4.55 13.72 9.97
C GLU A 182 -4.80 14.64 8.79
N LEU A 183 -6.05 15.09 8.64
CA LEU A 183 -6.47 16.01 7.59
C LEU A 183 -6.40 17.44 8.06
N LYS A 184 -6.10 18.36 7.14
CA LYS A 184 -6.10 19.80 7.42
C LYS A 184 -7.45 20.29 7.91
N LYS A 185 -7.40 21.21 8.91
CA LYS A 185 -8.55 21.90 9.52
C LYS A 185 -8.39 23.41 9.45
N GLN A 186 -7.89 23.91 8.33
CA GLN A 186 -7.70 25.35 8.14
C GLN A 186 -9.04 26.07 7.98
N LYS A 187 -9.15 27.32 8.46
CA LYS A 187 -10.35 28.17 8.34
C LYS A 187 -10.38 28.95 7.02
N SER A 188 -9.21 29.24 6.42
CA SER A 188 -9.09 29.99 5.16
C SER A 188 -7.77 29.69 4.47
N GLY A 189 -7.63 30.15 3.22
CA GLY A 189 -6.43 30.01 2.43
C GLY A 189 -6.37 28.69 1.64
N GLY A 190 -5.26 28.46 0.99
CA GLY A 190 -5.10 27.27 0.18
C GLY A 190 -3.72 27.15 -0.46
N SER A 191 -3.53 26.09 -1.24
CA SER A 191 -2.31 25.91 -2.01
C SER A 191 -2.56 25.04 -3.23
N ILE A 192 -1.76 25.28 -4.26
CA ILE A 192 -1.72 24.45 -5.47
C ILE A 192 -0.28 24.00 -5.69
N ILE A 193 -0.09 22.72 -6.03
CA ILE A 193 1.22 22.14 -6.35
C ILE A 193 1.12 21.52 -7.73
N GLY A 194 2.05 21.87 -8.62
CA GLY A 194 2.22 21.22 -9.92
C GLY A 194 3.59 20.55 -10.00
N GLN A 195 3.66 19.29 -10.39
CA GLN A 195 4.91 18.56 -10.59
C GLN A 195 4.96 17.89 -11.96
N VAL A 196 6.11 17.96 -12.60
CA VAL A 196 6.45 17.17 -13.78
C VAL A 196 7.78 16.48 -13.56
N GLY A 197 7.88 15.22 -13.96
CA GLY A 197 9.11 14.46 -13.82
C GLY A 197 9.18 13.25 -14.74
N GLU A 198 10.36 12.65 -14.83
CA GLU A 198 10.63 11.48 -15.66
C GLU A 198 11.82 10.69 -15.12
N TYR A 199 11.87 9.37 -15.36
CA TYR A 199 13.05 8.57 -15.05
C TYR A 199 14.21 8.90 -16.00
N PHE A 200 15.44 8.93 -15.50
CA PHE A 200 16.64 9.26 -16.28
C PHE A 200 16.79 8.41 -17.55
N SER A 201 16.37 7.16 -17.51
CA SER A 201 16.63 6.22 -18.59
C SER A 201 15.48 5.28 -18.96
N SER A 202 14.35 5.37 -18.27
CA SER A 202 13.26 4.38 -18.39
C SER A 202 11.94 4.96 -18.92
N GLY A 203 11.89 6.28 -19.21
CA GLY A 203 10.64 6.97 -19.55
C GLY A 203 9.79 7.17 -18.29
N GLY A 204 8.51 6.84 -18.33
CA GLY A 204 7.64 6.95 -17.15
C GLY A 204 7.35 8.39 -16.77
N ARG A 205 7.20 9.29 -17.77
CA ARG A 205 6.86 10.71 -17.52
C ARG A 205 5.61 10.80 -16.67
N THR A 206 5.68 11.64 -15.65
CA THR A 206 4.61 11.86 -14.67
C THR A 206 4.24 13.33 -14.67
N TYR A 207 2.95 13.60 -14.73
CA TYR A 207 2.35 14.89 -14.45
C TYR A 207 1.48 14.74 -13.22
N ASP A 208 1.62 15.65 -12.28
CA ASP A 208 0.84 15.66 -11.04
C ASP A 208 0.42 17.09 -10.74
N ILE A 209 -0.85 17.27 -10.41
CA ILE A 209 -1.38 18.52 -9.94
C ILE A 209 -2.22 18.27 -8.69
N GLN A 210 -1.97 19.03 -7.64
CA GLN A 210 -2.68 18.95 -6.37
C GLN A 210 -3.18 20.34 -5.99
N GLY A 211 -4.35 20.39 -5.37
CA GLY A 211 -4.92 21.61 -4.85
C GLY A 211 -5.57 21.35 -3.50
N HIS A 212 -5.44 22.32 -2.59
CA HIS A 212 -6.15 22.38 -1.32
C HIS A 212 -6.72 23.77 -1.15
N ILE A 213 -7.94 23.84 -0.67
CA ILE A 213 -8.61 25.09 -0.30
C ILE A 213 -9.37 24.92 1.02
N ALA A 214 -9.20 25.87 1.90
CA ALA A 214 -10.05 26.06 3.07
C ALA A 214 -11.05 27.17 2.79
N VAL A 215 -12.33 26.82 2.78
CA VAL A 215 -13.42 27.76 2.49
C VAL A 215 -13.88 28.40 3.80
N PRO A 216 -13.87 29.73 3.92
CA PRO A 216 -14.39 30.41 5.11
C PRO A 216 -15.91 30.18 5.25
N VAL A 217 -16.35 29.58 6.35
CA VAL A 217 -17.77 29.24 6.61
C VAL A 217 -18.26 29.89 7.93
N GLY A 218 -17.78 31.09 8.23
CA GLY A 218 -17.99 31.73 9.51
C GLY A 218 -16.94 31.32 10.55
N ASP A 219 -17.11 31.81 11.78
CA ASP A 219 -16.10 31.62 12.85
C ASP A 219 -16.19 30.27 13.52
N ASN A 220 -17.38 29.65 13.47
CA ASN A 220 -17.69 28.38 14.13
C ASN A 220 -17.62 27.13 13.22
N ALA A 221 -17.07 27.25 12.00
CA ALA A 221 -17.00 26.15 11.07
C ALA A 221 -15.69 26.16 10.28
N TYR A 222 -15.29 24.98 9.81
CA TYR A 222 -14.23 24.81 8.82
C TYR A 222 -14.70 23.89 7.70
N PHE A 223 -14.25 24.16 6.48
CA PHE A 223 -14.46 23.29 5.33
C PHE A 223 -13.20 23.27 4.49
N ASN A 224 -12.53 22.15 4.46
CA ASN A 224 -11.32 21.90 3.68
C ASN A 224 -11.63 20.92 2.56
N LEU A 225 -11.19 21.25 1.35
CA LEU A 225 -11.28 20.38 0.17
C LEU A 225 -9.90 20.26 -0.45
N ALA A 226 -9.46 19.04 -0.70
CA ALA A 226 -8.24 18.76 -1.43
C ALA A 226 -8.53 17.86 -2.63
N ALA A 227 -7.77 18.06 -3.71
CA ALA A 227 -7.84 17.20 -4.89
C ALA A 227 -6.46 16.98 -5.50
N GLN A 228 -6.29 15.85 -6.17
CA GLN A 228 -5.08 15.49 -6.91
C GLN A 228 -5.46 14.82 -8.23
N TYR A 229 -4.75 15.18 -9.29
CA TYR A 229 -4.77 14.44 -10.54
C TYR A 229 -3.35 14.03 -10.90
N THR A 230 -3.15 12.74 -11.10
CA THR A 230 -1.87 12.14 -11.49
C THR A 230 -2.02 11.45 -12.83
N ASP A 231 -1.08 11.67 -13.74
CA ASP A 231 -0.93 10.95 -15.00
C ASP A 231 0.52 10.47 -15.17
N GLN A 232 0.75 9.17 -14.96
CA GLN A 232 2.06 8.52 -15.06
C GLN A 232 2.07 7.57 -16.25
N ALA A 233 3.00 7.77 -17.19
CA ALA A 233 3.27 6.84 -18.28
C ALA A 233 4.00 5.58 -17.78
N LYS A 234 3.94 4.48 -18.57
CA LYS A 234 4.75 3.28 -18.28
C LYS A 234 6.24 3.58 -18.37
N ALA A 235 6.99 2.98 -17.45
CA ALA A 235 8.46 2.94 -17.55
C ALA A 235 8.92 1.60 -18.12
N TYR A 236 9.98 1.61 -18.94
CA TYR A 236 10.51 0.41 -19.60
C TYR A 236 12.02 0.30 -19.43
N ALA A 237 12.51 -0.93 -19.41
CA ALA A 237 13.94 -1.21 -19.29
C ALA A 237 14.63 -1.06 -20.67
N ARG A 238 15.22 0.10 -20.95
CA ARG A 238 15.86 0.41 -22.25
C ARG A 238 16.92 -0.60 -22.73
N LYS A 239 17.54 -1.33 -21.81
CA LYS A 239 18.57 -2.33 -22.12
C LYS A 239 18.05 -3.76 -22.12
N ALA A 240 16.76 -3.95 -21.85
CA ALA A 240 16.17 -5.29 -21.86
C ALA A 240 15.99 -5.75 -23.30
N THR A 241 16.37 -6.99 -23.56
CA THR A 241 16.13 -7.66 -24.83
C THR A 241 15.50 -9.02 -24.58
N HIS A 242 14.34 -9.23 -25.16
CA HIS A 242 13.68 -10.52 -25.11
C HIS A 242 14.22 -11.40 -26.25
N ALA A 243 14.91 -12.50 -25.93
CA ALA A 243 15.61 -13.31 -26.91
C ALA A 243 14.67 -13.84 -28.03
N GLY A 244 13.45 -14.27 -27.68
CA GLY A 244 12.44 -14.70 -28.64
C GLY A 244 11.97 -13.58 -29.57
N ALA A 245 11.76 -12.37 -29.03
CA ALA A 245 11.40 -11.21 -29.87
C ALA A 245 12.52 -10.81 -30.84
N VAL A 246 13.78 -10.88 -30.40
CA VAL A 246 14.95 -10.66 -31.27
C VAL A 246 14.96 -11.69 -32.41
N ALA A 247 14.76 -12.96 -32.11
CA ALA A 247 14.73 -14.02 -33.11
C ALA A 247 13.56 -13.86 -34.12
N LEU A 248 12.34 -13.51 -33.63
CA LEU A 248 11.17 -13.26 -34.49
C LEU A 248 11.41 -12.05 -35.41
N ARG A 249 11.98 -10.96 -34.90
CA ARG A 249 12.32 -9.77 -35.72
C ARG A 249 13.39 -10.10 -36.75
N ALA A 250 14.43 -10.88 -36.39
CA ALA A 250 15.47 -11.32 -37.31
C ALA A 250 14.92 -12.24 -38.43
N ALA A 251 13.89 -13.01 -38.13
CA ALA A 251 13.17 -13.84 -39.11
C ALA A 251 12.16 -13.03 -39.95
N GLY A 252 12.05 -11.72 -39.79
CA GLY A 252 11.13 -10.89 -40.55
C GLY A 252 9.64 -11.05 -40.17
N VAL A 253 9.35 -11.62 -39.00
CA VAL A 253 7.97 -11.85 -38.53
C VAL A 253 7.30 -10.51 -38.20
N PRO A 254 6.14 -10.17 -38.77
CA PRO A 254 5.46 -8.92 -38.51
C PRO A 254 4.77 -8.94 -37.15
N GLY A 255 4.51 -7.74 -36.56
CA GLY A 255 3.68 -7.57 -35.35
C GLY A 255 4.35 -8.04 -34.04
N VAL A 256 5.69 -8.14 -34.00
CA VAL A 256 6.41 -8.42 -32.74
C VAL A 256 6.25 -7.21 -31.81
N PRO A 257 5.73 -7.39 -30.56
CA PRO A 257 5.53 -6.29 -29.62
C PRO A 257 6.80 -5.45 -29.40
N GLU A 258 6.62 -4.13 -29.26
CA GLU A 258 7.73 -3.21 -29.05
C GLU A 258 8.45 -3.48 -27.72
N HIS A 259 7.67 -3.70 -26.66
CA HIS A 259 8.14 -3.99 -25.30
C HIS A 259 7.78 -5.41 -24.85
N PRO A 260 8.45 -6.44 -25.41
CA PRO A 260 8.15 -7.85 -25.11
C PRO A 260 8.55 -8.27 -23.67
N GLU A 261 9.34 -7.46 -22.98
CA GLU A 261 9.80 -7.65 -21.60
C GLU A 261 8.76 -7.24 -20.55
N GLY A 262 7.70 -6.51 -20.95
CA GLY A 262 6.80 -5.86 -20.03
C GLY A 262 7.34 -4.51 -19.54
N ASN A 263 6.63 -3.87 -18.62
CA ASN A 263 7.00 -2.57 -18.05
C ASN A 263 7.70 -2.71 -16.67
N LEU A 264 8.45 -1.69 -16.28
CA LEU A 264 9.06 -1.53 -14.95
C LEU A 264 8.06 -0.92 -13.96
N ASP A 265 7.48 0.22 -14.32
CA ASP A 265 6.38 0.85 -13.59
C ASP A 265 5.10 0.82 -14.41
N PRO A 266 3.92 0.70 -13.78
CA PRO A 266 2.64 0.66 -14.47
C PRO A 266 2.28 2.00 -15.12
N ARG A 267 1.36 1.97 -16.10
CA ARG A 267 0.53 3.12 -16.42
C ARG A 267 -0.37 3.40 -15.22
N TYR A 268 -0.40 4.63 -14.75
CA TYR A 268 -1.29 5.04 -13.67
C TYR A 268 -1.88 6.40 -13.96
N MET A 269 -3.20 6.51 -13.84
CA MET A 269 -3.93 7.77 -13.98
C MET A 269 -5.03 7.77 -12.95
N ALA A 270 -5.07 8.77 -12.08
CA ALA A 270 -6.08 8.85 -11.04
C ALA A 270 -6.46 10.29 -10.71
N PHE A 271 -7.72 10.45 -10.36
CA PHE A 271 -8.26 11.62 -9.68
C PHE A 271 -8.60 11.20 -8.25
N LYS A 272 -8.18 12.01 -7.28
CA LYS A 272 -8.43 11.81 -5.85
C LYS A 272 -8.99 13.11 -5.28
N SER A 273 -9.93 13.02 -4.38
CA SER A 273 -10.41 14.17 -3.61
C SER A 273 -10.68 13.78 -2.16
N VAL A 274 -10.50 14.71 -1.26
CA VAL A 274 -10.70 14.57 0.19
C VAL A 274 -11.39 15.81 0.70
N TRP A 275 -12.38 15.63 1.56
CA TRP A 275 -12.99 16.71 2.32
C TRP A 275 -12.82 16.50 3.82
N ASN A 276 -12.74 17.58 4.57
CA ASN A 276 -12.75 17.61 6.03
C ASN A 276 -13.49 18.87 6.49
N ALA A 277 -14.60 18.69 7.19
CA ALA A 277 -15.49 19.76 7.58
C ALA A 277 -16.03 19.55 8.99
N GLY A 278 -16.27 20.63 9.68
CA GLY A 278 -16.92 20.64 10.99
C GLY A 278 -17.63 21.95 11.24
N ILE A 279 -18.67 21.88 12.05
CA ILE A 279 -19.42 23.03 12.53
C ILE A 279 -19.73 22.87 14.02
N GLU A 280 -19.35 23.87 14.80
CA GLU A 280 -19.73 24.01 16.21
C GLU A 280 -21.19 24.40 16.28
N LEU A 281 -22.04 23.49 16.75
CA LEU A 281 -23.48 23.71 16.97
C LEU A 281 -23.72 24.46 18.29
N SER A 282 -22.80 24.34 19.25
CA SER A 282 -22.69 25.10 20.48
C SER A 282 -21.23 25.10 20.93
N ASP A 283 -20.90 25.80 22.02
CA ASP A 283 -19.53 25.86 22.55
C ASP A 283 -18.91 24.47 22.82
N ALA A 284 -19.72 23.47 23.09
CA ALA A 284 -19.29 22.12 23.39
C ALA A 284 -19.51 21.11 22.23
N LEU A 285 -20.54 21.34 21.40
CA LEU A 285 -21.05 20.32 20.46
C LEU A 285 -20.63 20.60 19.02
N GLU A 286 -19.87 19.71 18.41
CA GLU A 286 -19.43 19.78 17.01
C GLU A 286 -20.05 18.65 16.18
N LEU A 287 -20.65 19.00 15.04
CA LEU A 287 -20.96 18.07 13.95
C LEU A 287 -19.82 18.11 12.96
N TYR A 288 -19.23 16.94 12.65
CA TYR A 288 -18.11 16.85 11.74
C TYR A 288 -18.31 15.78 10.66
N THR A 289 -17.63 15.94 9.54
CA THR A 289 -17.61 14.97 8.45
C THR A 289 -16.29 15.02 7.72
N PHE A 290 -15.79 13.87 7.33
CA PHE A 290 -14.66 13.76 6.42
C PHE A 290 -14.79 12.52 5.55
N GLY A 291 -14.07 12.54 4.44
CA GLY A 291 -14.08 11.42 3.53
C GLY A 291 -13.22 11.66 2.30
N ASN A 292 -13.25 10.67 1.40
CA ASN A 292 -12.53 10.73 0.15
C ASN A 292 -13.32 10.10 -0.99
N TYR A 293 -12.98 10.52 -2.19
CA TYR A 293 -13.34 9.84 -3.43
C TYR A 293 -12.10 9.72 -4.33
N MET A 294 -11.85 8.54 -4.85
CA MET A 294 -10.80 8.27 -5.84
C MET A 294 -11.37 7.48 -6.99
N THR A 295 -11.02 7.85 -8.20
CA THR A 295 -11.24 7.05 -9.40
C THR A 295 -9.97 7.06 -10.25
N GLY A 296 -9.61 5.90 -10.79
CA GLY A 296 -8.36 5.80 -11.53
C GLY A 296 -8.29 4.56 -12.42
N LYS A 297 -7.24 4.53 -13.24
CA LYS A 297 -6.92 3.40 -14.08
C LYS A 297 -5.44 3.08 -13.95
N SER A 298 -5.16 1.80 -13.84
CA SER A 298 -3.79 1.29 -13.87
C SER A 298 -3.69 0.15 -14.86
N SER A 299 -2.52 -0.03 -15.49
CA SER A 299 -2.27 -1.20 -16.33
C SER A 299 -0.81 -1.59 -16.36
N VAL A 300 -0.58 -2.89 -16.43
CA VAL A 300 0.74 -3.54 -16.55
C VAL A 300 0.77 -4.42 -17.79
N THR A 301 1.94 -4.52 -18.41
CA THR A 301 2.16 -5.38 -19.55
C THR A 301 2.82 -6.67 -19.08
N PHE A 302 2.22 -7.82 -19.39
CA PHE A 302 2.80 -9.13 -19.11
C PHE A 302 3.89 -9.48 -20.13
N GLY A 303 4.69 -10.50 -19.83
CA GLY A 303 5.73 -10.95 -20.73
C GLY A 303 5.19 -11.51 -22.07
N LEU A 304 6.04 -11.54 -23.08
CA LEU A 304 5.72 -12.00 -24.43
C LEU A 304 5.23 -13.45 -24.47
N ARG A 305 4.09 -13.65 -25.09
CA ARG A 305 3.55 -14.95 -25.54
C ARG A 305 3.99 -15.17 -26.98
N GLN A 306 4.97 -16.05 -27.20
CA GLN A 306 5.52 -16.32 -28.54
C GLN A 306 4.57 -17.21 -29.34
N PRO A 307 4.36 -16.97 -30.65
CA PRO A 307 3.45 -17.75 -31.48
C PRO A 307 4.02 -19.13 -31.84
N PHE A 308 5.36 -19.25 -31.86
CA PHE A 308 6.11 -20.48 -32.16
C PHE A 308 7.55 -20.38 -31.66
N ALA A 309 8.24 -21.50 -31.55
CA ALA A 309 9.65 -21.50 -31.21
C ALA A 309 10.49 -20.94 -32.37
N ALA A 310 11.14 -19.82 -32.19
CA ALA A 310 11.99 -19.18 -33.18
C ALA A 310 13.47 -19.45 -32.89
N GLY A 311 14.24 -19.72 -33.93
CA GLY A 311 15.72 -19.68 -33.90
C GLY A 311 16.40 -20.66 -32.95
N GLY A 312 15.91 -21.88 -32.80
CA GLY A 312 16.51 -22.90 -31.96
C GLY A 312 16.28 -22.74 -30.48
N LEU A 313 15.45 -21.79 -30.06
CA LEU A 313 14.92 -21.65 -28.70
C LEU A 313 13.79 -22.67 -28.51
N SER A 314 14.12 -23.97 -28.68
CA SER A 314 13.17 -25.04 -28.40
C SER A 314 12.65 -24.96 -26.97
N GLY A 315 11.34 -24.96 -26.79
CA GLY A 315 10.69 -24.89 -25.50
C GLY A 315 10.32 -23.49 -25.00
N HIS A 316 10.46 -22.43 -25.78
CA HIS A 316 10.10 -21.06 -25.39
C HIS A 316 8.94 -20.42 -26.19
N GLY A 317 8.32 -21.15 -27.10
CA GLY A 317 7.05 -20.70 -27.69
C GLY A 317 5.90 -20.92 -26.74
N THR A 318 5.07 -19.91 -26.53
CA THR A 318 3.94 -19.97 -25.59
C THR A 318 3.00 -21.14 -25.87
N TYR A 319 3.05 -21.68 -27.07
CA TYR A 319 2.24 -22.84 -27.51
C TYR A 319 3.02 -23.78 -28.46
N ALA A 320 4.35 -23.73 -28.40
CA ALA A 320 5.22 -24.39 -29.39
C ALA A 320 5.17 -25.92 -29.36
N ASN A 321 4.74 -26.53 -28.27
CA ASN A 321 4.61 -27.99 -28.11
C ASN A 321 3.17 -28.41 -27.83
N SER A 322 2.24 -27.54 -28.04
CA SER A 322 0.83 -27.79 -27.76
C SER A 322 0.05 -27.72 -29.04
N ALA A 323 -1.16 -28.01 -28.92
CA ALA A 323 -2.25 -27.96 -29.82
C ALA A 323 -2.37 -26.74 -30.78
N PHE A 324 -1.49 -25.73 -30.69
CA PHE A 324 -1.38 -24.65 -31.68
C PHE A 324 -0.48 -24.99 -32.87
N ASP A 325 0.32 -26.03 -32.77
CA ASP A 325 1.06 -26.52 -33.94
C ASP A 325 0.07 -27.30 -34.84
N LEU A 326 -0.13 -26.79 -36.05
CA LEU A 326 -0.88 -27.53 -37.09
C LEU A 326 -0.10 -28.76 -37.48
N SER A 327 0.10 -29.67 -36.51
CA SER A 327 0.71 -30.97 -36.82
C SER A 327 -0.30 -31.84 -37.55
N PRO A 328 0.14 -32.79 -38.37
CA PRO A 328 -0.75 -33.76 -38.99
C PRO A 328 -1.64 -34.53 -38.02
N ALA A 329 -1.24 -34.57 -36.72
CA ALA A 329 -2.01 -35.24 -35.68
C ALA A 329 -3.21 -34.42 -35.19
N HIS A 330 -3.21 -33.07 -35.42
CA HIS A 330 -4.26 -32.15 -34.98
C HIS A 330 -4.58 -31.13 -36.07
N PRO A 331 -5.05 -31.55 -37.26
CA PRO A 331 -5.22 -30.64 -38.43
C PRO A 331 -6.33 -29.60 -38.29
N GLN A 332 -7.14 -29.68 -37.25
CA GLN A 332 -8.25 -28.73 -37.00
C GLN A 332 -7.95 -27.74 -35.84
N GLN A 333 -6.74 -27.74 -35.31
CA GLN A 333 -6.39 -26.88 -34.21
C GLN A 333 -6.01 -25.47 -34.66
N PHE A 334 -6.28 -24.52 -33.79
CA PHE A 334 -6.06 -23.11 -34.02
C PHE A 334 -4.55 -22.80 -34.09
N ASN A 335 -4.12 -22.04 -35.07
CA ASN A 335 -2.78 -21.48 -35.15
C ASN A 335 -2.74 -20.06 -34.58
N LEU A 336 -2.07 -19.87 -33.44
CA LEU A 336 -1.92 -18.55 -32.82
C LEU A 336 -1.34 -17.49 -33.77
N ALA A 337 -0.42 -17.85 -34.66
CA ALA A 337 0.17 -16.95 -35.64
C ALA A 337 -0.84 -16.38 -36.63
N SER A 338 -2.03 -16.97 -36.77
CA SER A 338 -3.11 -16.41 -37.61
C SER A 338 -3.74 -15.15 -36.97
N VAL A 339 -3.64 -14.98 -35.65
CA VAL A 339 -4.13 -13.80 -34.93
C VAL A 339 -2.97 -12.89 -34.54
N TYR A 340 -1.91 -13.47 -33.99
CA TYR A 340 -0.73 -12.78 -33.51
C TYR A 340 0.56 -13.32 -34.12
N PRO A 341 0.90 -12.95 -35.37
CA PRO A 341 2.08 -13.49 -36.07
C PRO A 341 3.38 -13.30 -35.29
N GLY A 342 3.55 -12.16 -34.65
CA GLY A 342 4.72 -11.82 -33.84
C GLY A 342 4.58 -12.16 -32.35
N GLY A 343 3.52 -12.86 -31.97
CA GLY A 343 3.16 -13.06 -30.58
C GLY A 343 2.43 -11.86 -29.98
N PHE A 344 2.15 -11.92 -28.69
CA PHE A 344 1.44 -10.85 -27.98
C PHE A 344 1.93 -10.69 -26.52
N THR A 345 1.70 -9.50 -25.98
CA THR A 345 1.93 -9.18 -24.58
C THR A 345 0.60 -8.75 -23.97
N PRO A 346 -0.05 -9.60 -23.14
CA PRO A 346 -1.30 -9.20 -22.50
C PRO A 346 -1.10 -7.93 -21.70
N GLU A 347 -2.01 -6.98 -21.82
CA GLU A 347 -2.09 -5.80 -20.97
C GLU A 347 -3.20 -6.00 -19.94
N PHE A 348 -2.79 -6.24 -18.70
CA PHE A 348 -3.69 -6.40 -17.56
C PHE A 348 -3.92 -5.05 -16.89
N GLY A 349 -5.17 -4.65 -16.75
CA GLY A 349 -5.56 -3.35 -16.21
C GLY A 349 -6.65 -3.48 -15.15
N GLY A 350 -6.84 -2.39 -14.44
CA GLY A 350 -7.94 -2.20 -13.50
C GLY A 350 -8.46 -0.77 -13.54
N HIS A 351 -9.77 -0.61 -13.44
CA HIS A 351 -10.42 0.61 -13.05
C HIS A 351 -10.65 0.55 -11.54
N LEU A 352 -10.07 1.49 -10.82
CA LEU A 352 -10.11 1.56 -9.36
C LEU A 352 -11.09 2.65 -8.97
N GLU A 353 -11.94 2.34 -8.00
CA GLU A 353 -12.79 3.31 -7.32
C GLU A 353 -12.69 3.10 -5.82
N ASP A 354 -12.54 4.20 -5.09
CA ASP A 354 -12.51 4.20 -3.63
C ASP A 354 -13.34 5.37 -3.11
N PHE A 355 -14.23 5.08 -2.18
CA PHE A 355 -15.07 6.07 -1.53
C PHE A 355 -15.14 5.79 -0.04
N SER A 356 -15.02 6.83 0.76
CA SER A 356 -15.28 6.78 2.19
C SER A 356 -15.95 8.06 2.64
N ALA A 357 -16.95 7.94 3.49
CA ALA A 357 -17.60 9.06 4.16
C ALA A 357 -17.84 8.71 5.61
N LEU A 358 -17.50 9.63 6.50
CA LEU A 358 -17.79 9.56 7.91
C LEU A 358 -18.55 10.81 8.32
N VAL A 359 -19.56 10.64 9.16
CA VAL A 359 -20.26 11.70 9.87
C VAL A 359 -20.22 11.40 11.35
N GLY A 360 -19.95 12.39 12.16
CA GLY A 360 -19.91 12.24 13.61
C GLY A 360 -20.40 13.49 14.33
N LEU A 361 -20.81 13.28 15.55
CA LEU A 361 -21.22 14.29 16.51
C LEU A 361 -20.39 14.08 17.78
N ARG A 362 -19.73 15.13 18.27
CA ARG A 362 -18.87 15.04 19.44
C ARG A 362 -19.02 16.24 20.36
N ASP A 363 -18.85 15.97 21.63
CA ASP A 363 -18.67 16.96 22.68
C ASP A 363 -17.22 16.93 23.15
N GLN A 364 -16.54 18.04 23.13
CA GLN A 364 -15.11 18.16 23.47
C GLN A 364 -14.84 19.12 24.63
N ASP A 365 -15.87 19.63 25.28
CA ASP A 365 -15.75 20.58 26.40
C ASP A 365 -16.02 19.90 27.73
N GLY A 366 -15.31 20.38 28.78
CA GLY A 366 -15.43 19.89 30.13
C GLY A 366 -14.80 18.53 30.39
N PRO A 367 -14.99 17.96 31.59
CA PRO A 367 -14.33 16.72 32.02
C PRO A 367 -14.94 15.47 31.37
N LEU A 368 -16.17 15.57 30.88
CA LEU A 368 -16.87 14.47 30.19
C LEU A 368 -16.98 14.80 28.72
N THR A 369 -16.28 14.07 27.87
CA THR A 369 -16.35 14.22 26.41
C THR A 369 -16.85 12.94 25.77
N TRP A 370 -17.46 13.03 24.62
CA TRP A 370 -17.95 11.87 23.87
C TRP A 370 -17.91 12.10 22.36
N ASP A 371 -17.87 11.01 21.59
CA ASP A 371 -17.88 10.99 20.13
C ASP A 371 -18.77 9.84 19.63
N LEU A 372 -19.73 10.18 18.79
CA LEU A 372 -20.57 9.21 18.07
C LEU A 372 -20.34 9.38 16.59
N SER A 373 -19.98 8.32 15.90
CA SER A 373 -19.73 8.41 14.46
C SER A 373 -20.24 7.20 13.70
N ALA A 374 -20.57 7.43 12.41
CA ALA A 374 -20.95 6.42 11.45
C ALA A 374 -20.12 6.58 10.18
N ARG A 375 -19.59 5.49 9.68
CA ARG A 375 -18.74 5.44 8.48
C ARG A 375 -19.28 4.44 7.47
N TYR A 376 -19.28 4.84 6.21
CA TYR A 376 -19.38 3.97 5.05
C TYR A 376 -18.09 4.04 4.23
N GLY A 377 -17.59 2.90 3.78
CA GLY A 377 -16.42 2.84 2.90
C GLY A 377 -16.54 1.73 1.88
N THR A 378 -16.05 1.98 0.66
CA THR A 378 -16.01 0.97 -0.40
C THR A 378 -14.77 1.16 -1.26
N ASN A 379 -14.14 0.04 -1.65
CA ASN A 379 -13.04 -0.01 -2.60
C ASN A 379 -13.36 -1.06 -3.65
N THR A 380 -13.30 -0.68 -4.94
CA THR A 380 -13.63 -1.56 -6.06
C THR A 380 -12.50 -1.56 -7.08
N VAL A 381 -12.23 -2.71 -7.66
CA VAL A 381 -11.43 -2.87 -8.86
C VAL A 381 -12.21 -3.63 -9.92
N ASP A 382 -12.43 -3.02 -11.09
CA ASP A 382 -12.96 -3.65 -12.28
C ASP A 382 -11.79 -4.05 -13.18
N TYR A 383 -11.57 -5.35 -13.35
CA TYR A 383 -10.46 -5.85 -14.14
C TYR A 383 -10.71 -5.76 -15.64
N THR A 384 -9.64 -5.48 -16.38
CA THR A 384 -9.60 -5.53 -17.83
C THR A 384 -8.34 -6.24 -18.28
N ILE A 385 -8.44 -7.02 -19.35
CA ILE A 385 -7.25 -7.57 -20.02
C ILE A 385 -7.41 -7.44 -21.53
N THR A 386 -6.38 -6.88 -22.18
CA THR A 386 -6.41 -6.60 -23.63
C THR A 386 -5.15 -7.14 -24.31
N GLY A 387 -5.17 -7.23 -25.64
CA GLY A 387 -4.04 -7.78 -26.39
C GLY A 387 -3.77 -9.25 -26.04
N THR A 388 -4.83 -10.02 -25.77
CA THR A 388 -4.78 -11.43 -25.39
C THR A 388 -5.85 -12.25 -26.14
N ILE A 389 -5.98 -13.52 -25.83
CA ILE A 389 -6.99 -14.42 -26.40
C ILE A 389 -7.51 -15.44 -25.37
N ASN A 390 -8.69 -15.99 -25.63
CA ASN A 390 -9.12 -17.29 -25.12
C ASN A 390 -8.84 -18.34 -26.20
N ALA A 391 -7.78 -19.11 -26.00
CA ALA A 391 -7.28 -20.05 -27.00
C ALA A 391 -8.32 -21.11 -27.39
N SER A 392 -9.11 -21.59 -26.44
CA SER A 392 -10.15 -22.58 -26.69
C SER A 392 -11.26 -22.11 -27.63
N MET A 393 -11.42 -20.79 -27.83
CA MET A 393 -12.34 -20.20 -28.80
C MET A 393 -11.74 -20.08 -30.21
N GLY A 394 -10.43 -20.33 -30.39
CA GLY A 394 -9.72 -20.23 -31.65
C GLY A 394 -9.80 -18.84 -32.29
N VAL A 395 -10.02 -18.78 -33.60
CA VAL A 395 -10.11 -17.53 -34.37
C VAL A 395 -11.31 -16.65 -33.97
N ASN A 396 -12.29 -17.20 -33.30
CA ASN A 396 -13.46 -16.47 -32.80
C ASN A 396 -13.24 -15.83 -31.44
N SER A 397 -12.04 -15.96 -30.86
CA SER A 397 -11.73 -15.35 -29.58
C SER A 397 -11.75 -13.83 -29.68
N PRO A 398 -12.40 -13.12 -28.74
CA PRO A 398 -12.11 -11.71 -28.52
C PRO A 398 -10.63 -11.51 -28.16
N THR A 399 -10.14 -10.28 -28.33
CA THR A 399 -8.78 -9.88 -27.93
C THR A 399 -8.77 -8.92 -26.72
N SER A 400 -9.95 -8.66 -26.19
CA SER A 400 -10.18 -7.81 -25.00
C SER A 400 -11.29 -8.43 -24.18
N PHE A 401 -11.09 -8.50 -22.86
CA PHE A 401 -11.99 -9.12 -21.91
C PHE A 401 -12.14 -8.28 -20.66
N LYS A 402 -13.27 -8.49 -19.94
CA LYS A 402 -13.54 -8.00 -18.59
C LYS A 402 -13.58 -9.20 -17.66
N PRO A 403 -12.49 -9.54 -16.99
CA PRO A 403 -12.41 -10.71 -16.13
C PRO A 403 -13.33 -10.68 -14.91
N GLY A 404 -13.91 -9.53 -14.57
CA GLY A 404 -14.80 -9.34 -13.44
C GLY A 404 -14.29 -8.27 -12.49
N SER A 405 -14.84 -8.24 -11.29
CA SER A 405 -14.52 -7.21 -10.30
C SER A 405 -14.36 -7.77 -8.90
N LEU A 406 -13.65 -7.01 -8.06
CA LEU A 406 -13.58 -7.23 -6.61
C LEU A 406 -14.03 -5.96 -5.92
N THR A 407 -14.91 -6.09 -4.92
CA THR A 407 -15.36 -4.97 -4.10
C THR A 407 -15.29 -5.33 -2.62
N GLN A 408 -14.62 -4.48 -1.84
CA GLN A 408 -14.69 -4.47 -0.39
C GLN A 408 -15.61 -3.32 0.03
N ARG A 409 -16.56 -3.59 0.93
CA ARG A 409 -17.47 -2.61 1.47
C ARG A 409 -17.53 -2.73 2.98
N GLU A 410 -17.55 -1.61 3.69
CA GLU A 410 -17.64 -1.59 5.15
C GLU A 410 -18.61 -0.53 5.63
N ILE A 411 -19.38 -0.88 6.66
CA ILE A 411 -20.18 0.05 7.47
C ILE A 411 -19.70 -0.10 8.90
N GLN A 412 -19.43 1.02 9.57
CA GLN A 412 -18.98 1.02 10.96
C GLN A 412 -19.70 2.10 11.75
N PHE A 413 -20.07 1.76 12.99
CA PHE A 413 -20.58 2.69 13.99
C PHE A 413 -19.67 2.64 15.20
N ASP A 414 -19.28 3.81 15.69
CA ASP A 414 -18.43 3.94 16.87
C ASP A 414 -19.09 4.90 17.87
N GLY A 415 -19.02 4.54 19.15
CA GLY A 415 -19.38 5.40 20.27
C GLY A 415 -18.24 5.37 21.28
N GLU A 416 -17.73 6.54 21.66
CA GLU A 416 -16.61 6.71 22.58
C GLU A 416 -17.00 7.72 23.65
N ILE A 417 -16.53 7.51 24.88
CA ILE A 417 -16.71 8.40 26.00
C ILE A 417 -15.40 8.52 26.77
N SER A 418 -15.05 9.72 27.15
CA SER A 418 -13.85 10.02 27.94
C SER A 418 -14.26 10.84 29.15
N TYR A 419 -13.70 10.51 30.33
CA TYR A 419 -13.97 11.22 31.58
C TYR A 419 -12.66 11.54 32.31
N GLU A 420 -12.35 12.82 32.45
CA GLU A 420 -11.27 13.30 33.28
C GLU A 420 -11.71 13.29 34.75
N LEU A 421 -11.34 12.20 35.46
CA LEU A 421 -11.66 12.06 36.88
C LEU A 421 -11.00 13.18 37.71
N ASN A 422 -9.79 13.54 37.33
CA ASN A 422 -8.98 14.67 37.78
C ASN A 422 -7.83 14.89 36.81
N ASP A 423 -6.99 15.89 37.01
CA ASP A 423 -5.84 16.22 36.15
C ASP A 423 -4.85 15.05 35.93
N GLN A 424 -4.88 14.02 36.78
CA GLN A 424 -3.97 12.89 36.75
C GLN A 424 -4.58 11.65 36.10
N ILE A 425 -5.91 11.48 36.13
CA ILE A 425 -6.58 10.24 35.72
C ILE A 425 -7.63 10.52 34.65
N LEU A 426 -7.42 9.92 33.49
CA LEU A 426 -8.38 9.87 32.40
C LEU A 426 -8.96 8.47 32.29
N LEU A 427 -10.28 8.37 32.23
CA LEU A 427 -11.02 7.14 31.95
C LEU A 427 -11.60 7.22 30.54
N PHE A 428 -11.45 6.17 29.78
CA PHE A 428 -11.97 6.09 28.43
C PHE A 428 -12.71 4.76 28.22
N ALA A 429 -13.84 4.78 27.51
CA ALA A 429 -14.56 3.59 27.13
C ALA A 429 -15.23 3.80 25.76
N GLY A 430 -15.52 2.71 25.08
CA GLY A 430 -16.23 2.78 23.81
C GLY A 430 -16.80 1.44 23.37
N ALA A 431 -17.64 1.53 22.35
CA ALA A 431 -18.21 0.38 21.66
C ALA A 431 -18.19 0.64 20.15
N SER A 432 -18.05 -0.43 19.38
CA SER A 432 -18.12 -0.36 17.94
C SER A 432 -18.87 -1.55 17.33
N HIS A 433 -19.54 -1.31 16.22
CA HIS A 433 -20.10 -2.34 15.35
C HIS A 433 -19.55 -2.15 13.93
N ARG A 434 -19.08 -3.22 13.30
CA ARG A 434 -18.57 -3.21 11.94
C ARG A 434 -19.17 -4.35 11.13
N LYS A 435 -19.69 -4.02 9.94
CA LYS A 435 -20.07 -4.97 8.91
C LYS A 435 -19.13 -4.84 7.73
N GLU A 436 -18.50 -5.93 7.34
CA GLU A 436 -17.70 -6.08 6.14
C GLU A 436 -18.47 -6.89 5.10
N THR A 437 -18.42 -6.47 3.83
CA THR A 437 -19.00 -7.21 2.69
C THR A 437 -17.91 -7.29 1.61
N TYR A 438 -17.61 -8.51 1.17
CA TYR A 438 -16.72 -8.77 0.05
C TYR A 438 -17.50 -9.31 -1.13
N VAL A 439 -17.35 -8.71 -2.31
CA VAL A 439 -18.07 -9.07 -3.52
C VAL A 439 -17.08 -9.45 -4.62
N ILE A 440 -17.29 -10.62 -5.21
CA ILE A 440 -16.64 -11.04 -6.44
C ILE A 440 -17.67 -10.95 -7.57
N GLY A 441 -17.43 -10.01 -8.50
CA GLY A 441 -18.30 -9.81 -9.67
C GLY A 441 -17.87 -10.71 -10.83
N GLU A 442 -18.86 -11.31 -11.49
CA GLU A 442 -18.66 -12.18 -12.65
C GLU A 442 -17.97 -11.45 -13.83
N GLY A 443 -17.08 -12.16 -14.54
CA GLY A 443 -16.46 -11.72 -15.78
C GLY A 443 -17.38 -11.86 -16.99
N ASP A 444 -16.98 -11.30 -18.13
CA ASP A 444 -17.65 -11.61 -19.39
C ASP A 444 -17.46 -13.09 -19.77
N LEU A 445 -18.47 -13.70 -20.40
CA LEU A 445 -18.50 -15.13 -20.69
C LEU A 445 -17.25 -15.62 -21.40
N ALA A 446 -16.72 -14.85 -22.35
CA ALA A 446 -15.53 -15.22 -23.12
C ALA A 446 -14.27 -15.26 -22.26
N SER A 447 -14.24 -14.55 -21.12
CA SER A 447 -13.09 -14.49 -20.24
C SER A 447 -12.87 -15.77 -19.41
N TYR A 448 -13.90 -16.62 -19.26
CA TYR A 448 -13.82 -17.88 -18.51
C TYR A 448 -14.33 -19.11 -19.26
N LEU A 449 -15.06 -18.91 -20.38
CA LEU A 449 -15.65 -20.01 -21.13
C LEU A 449 -14.61 -20.98 -21.70
N THR A 450 -14.87 -22.25 -21.60
CA THR A 450 -14.22 -23.29 -22.42
C THR A 450 -14.90 -23.35 -23.78
N GLY A 451 -14.17 -22.94 -24.82
CA GLY A 451 -14.65 -22.91 -26.18
C GLY A 451 -14.69 -24.30 -26.83
N PRO A 452 -14.94 -24.37 -28.16
CA PRO A 452 -15.03 -25.65 -28.88
C PRO A 452 -13.71 -26.42 -28.94
N LEU A 453 -12.57 -25.74 -28.85
CA LEU A 453 -11.23 -26.37 -28.87
C LEU A 453 -10.82 -26.75 -27.45
N ARG A 454 -11.44 -27.81 -26.93
CA ARG A 454 -11.34 -28.20 -25.51
C ARG A 454 -9.95 -28.61 -25.02
N ASP A 455 -9.07 -28.97 -25.96
CA ASP A 455 -7.67 -29.33 -25.65
C ASP A 455 -6.77 -28.08 -25.44
N LEU A 456 -7.31 -26.90 -25.69
CA LEU A 456 -6.61 -25.64 -25.51
C LEU A 456 -7.02 -24.93 -24.21
N PRO A 457 -6.13 -24.14 -23.62
CA PRO A 457 -6.44 -23.40 -22.40
C PRO A 457 -7.70 -22.53 -22.55
N ALA A 458 -8.61 -22.70 -21.61
CA ALA A 458 -9.84 -21.93 -21.54
C ALA A 458 -9.63 -20.57 -20.87
N GLY A 459 -10.52 -19.64 -21.13
CA GLY A 459 -10.52 -18.31 -20.55
C GLY A 459 -9.45 -17.38 -21.12
N SER A 460 -9.49 -16.12 -20.71
CA SER A 460 -8.55 -15.08 -21.17
C SER A 460 -7.13 -15.38 -20.67
N ASN A 461 -6.17 -15.43 -21.61
CA ASN A 461 -4.77 -15.71 -21.26
C ASN A 461 -4.15 -14.58 -20.45
N GLY A 462 -3.54 -14.93 -19.34
CA GLY A 462 -2.91 -14.00 -18.40
C GLY A 462 -3.72 -13.85 -17.11
N PHE A 463 -5.01 -13.60 -17.21
CA PHE A 463 -5.93 -13.56 -16.07
C PHE A 463 -7.30 -14.06 -16.53
N GLN A 464 -7.71 -15.21 -16.05
CA GLN A 464 -9.01 -15.80 -16.35
C GLN A 464 -10.12 -15.09 -15.58
N GLY A 465 -11.27 -14.90 -16.22
CA GLY A 465 -12.42 -14.28 -15.60
C GLY A 465 -13.05 -15.11 -14.50
N PHE A 466 -13.66 -14.43 -13.54
CA PHE A 466 -14.47 -15.07 -12.50
C PHE A 466 -15.73 -15.64 -13.14
N SER A 467 -15.88 -16.96 -13.04
CA SER A 467 -17.10 -17.63 -13.47
C SER A 467 -18.21 -17.47 -12.42
N PRO A 468 -19.49 -17.75 -12.78
CA PRO A 468 -20.60 -17.62 -11.83
C PRO A 468 -20.43 -18.42 -10.53
N GLU A 469 -19.68 -19.52 -10.57
CA GLU A 469 -19.41 -20.35 -9.40
C GLU A 469 -18.49 -19.67 -8.38
N PHE A 470 -17.68 -18.72 -8.83
CA PHE A 470 -16.77 -17.93 -7.99
C PHE A 470 -17.33 -16.55 -7.65
N ALA A 471 -18.34 -16.09 -8.38
CA ALA A 471 -18.99 -14.81 -8.13
C ALA A 471 -19.97 -14.92 -6.94
N GLY A 472 -20.06 -13.84 -6.17
CA GLY A 472 -20.95 -13.79 -5.03
C GLY A 472 -20.67 -12.64 -4.09
N SER A 473 -21.47 -12.56 -3.02
CA SER A 473 -21.33 -11.56 -1.96
C SER A 473 -21.28 -12.26 -0.61
N PHE A 474 -20.32 -11.85 0.22
CA PHE A 474 -20.00 -12.49 1.50
C PHE A 474 -19.91 -11.43 2.58
N ASP A 475 -20.65 -11.62 3.67
CA ASP A 475 -20.75 -10.67 4.78
C ASP A 475 -20.08 -11.23 6.04
N SER A 476 -19.50 -10.34 6.85
CA SER A 476 -19.02 -10.62 8.21
C SER A 476 -19.35 -9.44 9.13
N ASN A 477 -19.80 -9.73 10.36
CA ASN A 477 -20.10 -8.74 11.37
C ASN A 477 -19.18 -8.90 12.58
N SER A 478 -18.86 -7.78 13.22
CA SER A 478 -18.13 -7.75 14.49
C SER A 478 -18.65 -6.67 15.42
N TYR A 479 -18.64 -6.97 16.72
CA TYR A 479 -18.95 -6.05 17.81
C TYR A 479 -17.76 -5.97 18.74
N ALA A 480 -17.52 -4.79 19.31
CA ALA A 480 -16.46 -4.60 20.28
C ALA A 480 -16.88 -3.65 21.39
N VAL A 481 -16.36 -3.92 22.59
CA VAL A 481 -16.37 -2.99 23.72
C VAL A 481 -14.95 -2.87 24.26
N PHE A 482 -14.56 -1.66 24.65
CA PHE A 482 -13.19 -1.39 25.11
C PHE A 482 -13.18 -0.32 26.18
N ALA A 483 -12.16 -0.37 27.03
CA ALA A 483 -11.92 0.62 28.06
C ALA A 483 -10.42 0.83 28.27
N GLU A 484 -10.05 2.03 28.69
CA GLU A 484 -8.68 2.42 28.99
C GLU A 484 -8.66 3.35 30.21
N VAL A 485 -7.63 3.21 31.01
CA VAL A 485 -7.28 4.13 32.11
C VAL A 485 -5.89 4.65 31.84
N ASP A 486 -5.73 5.96 31.71
CA ASP A 486 -4.44 6.65 31.63
C ASP A 486 -4.24 7.46 32.90
N ALA A 487 -3.15 7.18 33.63
CA ALA A 487 -2.92 7.78 34.94
C ALA A 487 -1.47 8.28 35.08
N ASP A 488 -1.32 9.54 35.44
CA ASP A 488 -0.08 10.11 35.95
C ASP A 488 0.01 9.80 37.47
N ILE A 489 0.61 8.62 37.77
CA ILE A 489 0.73 8.13 39.15
C ILE A 489 1.56 9.10 40.02
N THR A 490 2.56 9.70 39.39
CA THR A 490 3.37 10.80 39.91
C THR A 490 3.75 11.71 38.74
N PRO A 491 4.27 12.94 38.98
CA PRO A 491 4.73 13.81 37.90
C PRO A 491 5.79 13.20 36.98
N TRP A 492 6.48 12.15 37.41
CA TRP A 492 7.53 11.47 36.66
C TRP A 492 7.14 10.06 36.21
N TRP A 493 5.94 9.56 36.52
CA TRP A 493 5.49 8.21 36.17
C TRP A 493 4.06 8.22 35.63
N ASN A 494 3.93 7.88 34.34
CA ASN A 494 2.65 7.62 33.68
C ASN A 494 2.45 6.12 33.47
N LEU A 495 1.20 5.66 33.60
CA LEU A 495 0.73 4.30 33.33
C LEU A 495 -0.59 4.33 32.59
N SER A 496 -0.65 3.68 31.43
CA SER A 496 -1.89 3.43 30.68
C SER A 496 -2.18 1.93 30.64
N VAL A 497 -3.45 1.56 30.89
CA VAL A 497 -3.93 0.17 30.79
C VAL A 497 -5.22 0.14 29.99
N ALA A 498 -5.25 -0.65 28.93
CA ALA A 498 -6.41 -0.83 28.05
C ALA A 498 -6.82 -2.29 27.94
N GLY A 499 -8.12 -2.52 27.77
CA GLY A 499 -8.71 -3.83 27.48
C GLY A 499 -9.79 -3.71 26.44
N ARG A 500 -9.89 -4.71 25.55
CA ARG A 500 -10.88 -4.78 24.48
C ARG A 500 -11.39 -6.20 24.33
N TYR A 501 -12.72 -6.33 24.30
CA TYR A 501 -13.43 -7.54 23.97
C TYR A 501 -14.09 -7.37 22.59
N GLU A 502 -13.90 -8.34 21.70
CA GLU A 502 -14.48 -8.38 20.36
C GLU A 502 -15.19 -9.70 20.13
N ASP A 503 -16.33 -9.65 19.43
CA ASP A 503 -17.10 -10.80 19.00
C ASP A 503 -17.35 -10.75 17.49
N TYR A 504 -16.98 -11.81 16.80
CA TYR A 504 -17.13 -11.98 15.35
C TYR A 504 -18.10 -13.12 15.07
N ASP A 505 -19.06 -12.87 14.18
CA ASP A 505 -20.07 -13.86 13.80
C ASP A 505 -19.50 -15.18 13.25
N GLN A 506 -18.29 -15.13 12.65
CA GLN A 506 -17.63 -16.29 12.03
C GLN A 506 -16.47 -16.87 12.85
N PHE A 507 -15.86 -16.06 13.73
CA PHE A 507 -14.60 -16.42 14.39
C PHE A 507 -14.69 -16.44 15.92
N GLY A 508 -15.89 -16.16 16.49
CA GLY A 508 -16.09 -16.12 17.94
C GLY A 508 -15.44 -14.90 18.61
N THR A 509 -15.09 -15.05 19.85
CA THR A 509 -14.71 -13.95 20.73
C THR A 509 -13.21 -13.88 20.98
N ASN A 510 -12.70 -12.66 21.18
CA ASN A 510 -11.32 -12.41 21.59
C ASN A 510 -11.24 -11.30 22.65
N PHE A 511 -10.24 -11.40 23.50
CA PHE A 511 -9.89 -10.36 24.47
C PHE A 511 -8.45 -9.94 24.30
N SER A 512 -8.23 -8.64 24.05
CA SER A 512 -6.93 -8.03 23.93
C SER A 512 -6.69 -7.05 25.07
N TYR A 513 -5.45 -6.97 25.56
CA TYR A 513 -5.04 -6.01 26.59
C TYR A 513 -3.73 -5.33 26.23
N LYS A 514 -3.52 -4.15 26.80
CA LYS A 514 -2.27 -3.39 26.71
C LYS A 514 -1.99 -2.72 28.05
N ALA A 515 -0.74 -2.72 28.44
CA ALA A 515 -0.20 -1.86 29.48
C ALA A 515 1.02 -1.14 28.93
N ALA A 516 1.04 0.19 29.06
CA ALA A 516 2.15 1.04 28.65
C ALA A 516 2.55 1.97 29.78
N THR A 517 3.84 2.26 29.91
CA THR A 517 4.36 3.10 31.00
C THR A 517 5.49 4.00 30.52
N ARG A 518 5.61 5.18 31.13
CA ARG A 518 6.71 6.12 30.93
C ARG A 518 7.25 6.60 32.28
N PHE A 519 8.56 6.63 32.40
CA PHE A 519 9.28 7.15 33.54
C PHE A 519 10.17 8.31 33.09
N GLU A 520 9.93 9.49 33.60
CA GLU A 520 10.78 10.64 33.43
C GLU A 520 11.88 10.63 34.50
N LEU A 521 13.08 10.33 34.05
CA LEU A 521 14.23 10.23 34.96
C LEU A 521 14.85 11.60 35.23
N SER A 522 14.72 12.52 34.28
CA SER A 522 15.11 13.91 34.35
C SER A 522 14.51 14.64 33.12
N ASP A 523 14.59 15.96 33.08
CA ASP A 523 14.17 16.79 31.91
C ASP A 523 14.82 16.36 30.60
N ALA A 524 15.96 15.67 30.66
CA ALA A 524 16.69 15.20 29.51
C ALA A 524 16.42 13.74 29.10
N PHE A 525 15.94 12.91 30.04
CA PHE A 525 15.82 11.47 29.83
C PHE A 525 14.49 10.91 30.30
N ALA A 526 13.83 10.17 29.43
CA ALA A 526 12.70 9.33 29.80
C ALA A 526 12.88 7.89 29.32
N LEU A 527 12.32 6.94 30.07
CA LEU A 527 12.17 5.54 29.69
C LEU A 527 10.71 5.30 29.39
N ARG A 528 10.43 4.46 28.38
CA ARG A 528 9.09 4.02 28.06
C ARG A 528 9.07 2.52 27.76
N GLY A 529 7.90 1.90 27.91
CA GLY A 529 7.75 0.50 27.57
C GLY A 529 6.31 0.06 27.58
N SER A 530 6.02 -0.99 26.80
CA SER A 530 4.69 -1.56 26.69
C SER A 530 4.73 -3.07 26.60
N VAL A 531 3.61 -3.68 27.03
CA VAL A 531 3.25 -5.06 26.73
C VAL A 531 1.82 -5.10 26.26
N SER A 532 1.54 -5.86 25.19
CA SER A 532 0.17 -5.98 24.69
C SER A 532 -0.07 -7.32 24.02
N THR A 533 -1.33 -7.74 23.98
CA THR A 533 -1.80 -8.78 23.09
C THR A 533 -2.51 -8.15 21.90
N GLY A 534 -2.40 -8.80 20.75
CA GLY A 534 -3.11 -8.43 19.53
C GLY A 534 -3.91 -9.60 18.99
N PHE A 535 -4.81 -9.27 18.12
CA PHE A 535 -5.71 -10.23 17.48
C PHE A 535 -6.03 -9.74 16.08
N ARG A 536 -6.20 -10.68 15.14
CA ARG A 536 -6.69 -10.40 13.80
C ARG A 536 -7.62 -11.50 13.31
N ALA A 537 -8.85 -11.14 13.01
CA ALA A 537 -9.75 -12.01 12.28
C ALA A 537 -9.32 -12.11 10.80
N PRO A 538 -9.45 -13.26 10.15
CA PRO A 538 -9.30 -13.38 8.71
C PRO A 538 -10.16 -12.35 7.98
N ALA A 539 -9.61 -11.66 6.99
CA ALA A 539 -10.38 -10.72 6.19
C ALA A 539 -11.35 -11.47 5.26
N ALA A 540 -12.47 -10.84 4.92
CA ALA A 540 -13.50 -11.47 4.09
C ALA A 540 -12.94 -11.98 2.74
N GLY A 541 -12.02 -11.24 2.12
CA GLY A 541 -11.35 -11.69 0.91
C GLY A 541 -10.39 -12.87 1.11
N GLN A 542 -9.88 -13.11 2.31
CA GLN A 542 -9.06 -14.29 2.62
C GLN A 542 -9.93 -15.54 2.87
N VAL A 543 -11.11 -15.33 3.45
CA VAL A 543 -12.06 -16.42 3.74
C VAL A 543 -12.79 -16.89 2.49
N PHE A 544 -13.14 -15.97 1.60
CA PHE A 544 -14.01 -16.23 0.45
C PHE A 544 -13.33 -16.00 -0.90
N GLY A 545 -12.12 -15.42 -0.90
CA GLY A 545 -11.39 -15.13 -2.13
C GLY A 545 -10.95 -16.39 -2.86
N THR A 546 -11.15 -16.38 -4.17
CA THR A 546 -10.72 -17.44 -5.08
C THR A 546 -10.21 -16.85 -6.36
N SER A 547 -9.35 -17.55 -7.06
CA SER A 547 -8.90 -17.16 -8.39
C SER A 547 -8.43 -18.38 -9.20
N LEU A 548 -8.46 -18.24 -10.52
CA LEU A 548 -7.92 -19.20 -11.44
C LEU A 548 -7.04 -18.44 -12.44
N THR A 549 -5.74 -18.72 -12.46
CA THR A 549 -4.79 -17.99 -13.28
C THR A 549 -3.96 -18.92 -14.16
N SER A 550 -3.67 -18.47 -15.37
CA SER A 550 -2.79 -19.18 -16.30
C SER A 550 -1.39 -18.60 -16.21
N GLN A 551 -0.45 -19.36 -15.64
CA GLN A 551 0.95 -18.96 -15.54
C GLN A 551 1.80 -19.69 -16.57
N LEU A 552 2.91 -19.08 -17.00
CA LEU A 552 3.90 -19.74 -17.84
C LEU A 552 4.74 -20.71 -16.97
N ASP A 553 4.87 -21.97 -17.41
CA ASP A 553 5.66 -23.01 -16.72
C ASP A 553 7.19 -22.80 -16.79
N GLY A 554 7.63 -21.75 -17.47
CA GLY A 554 9.06 -21.42 -17.67
C GLY A 554 9.74 -22.20 -18.81
N ILE A 555 9.05 -23.15 -19.42
CA ILE A 555 9.54 -23.94 -20.57
C ILE A 555 8.63 -23.83 -21.81
N GLY A 556 7.58 -22.99 -21.74
CA GLY A 556 6.71 -22.66 -22.87
C GLY A 556 5.29 -23.23 -22.80
N GLY A 557 4.96 -23.97 -21.75
CA GLY A 557 3.60 -24.43 -21.44
C GLY A 557 2.88 -23.47 -20.48
N PHE A 558 1.61 -23.77 -20.19
CA PHE A 558 0.82 -23.10 -19.17
C PHE A 558 0.57 -24.02 -18.00
N ILE A 559 0.59 -23.40 -16.82
CA ILE A 559 0.14 -23.98 -15.56
C ILE A 559 -1.14 -23.27 -15.19
N LEU A 560 -2.22 -24.02 -14.99
CA LEU A 560 -3.43 -23.52 -14.38
C LEU A 560 -3.26 -23.62 -12.86
N ASP A 561 -3.19 -22.45 -12.22
CA ASP A 561 -2.98 -22.29 -10.77
C ASP A 561 -4.27 -21.74 -10.14
N ALA A 562 -4.83 -22.48 -9.18
CA ALA A 562 -6.04 -22.12 -8.48
C ALA A 562 -5.76 -21.70 -7.04
N VAL A 563 -6.37 -20.60 -6.62
CA VAL A 563 -6.54 -20.26 -5.20
C VAL A 563 -7.90 -20.81 -4.76
N LEU A 564 -7.90 -21.74 -3.81
CA LEU A 564 -9.07 -22.42 -3.34
C LEU A 564 -9.62 -21.75 -2.07
N VAL A 565 -10.93 -21.66 -1.96
CA VAL A 565 -11.60 -21.17 -0.75
C VAL A 565 -11.30 -22.09 0.42
N PRO A 566 -10.72 -21.61 1.54
CA PRO A 566 -10.35 -22.43 2.69
C PRO A 566 -11.54 -23.21 3.25
N GLY A 567 -11.31 -24.45 3.65
CA GLY A 567 -12.35 -25.33 4.19
C GLY A 567 -13.42 -25.77 3.20
N SER A 568 -13.40 -25.30 1.93
CA SER A 568 -14.33 -25.75 0.89
C SER A 568 -14.07 -27.22 0.51
N PRO A 569 -15.04 -27.94 -0.09
CA PRO A 569 -14.82 -29.31 -0.57
C PRO A 569 -13.62 -29.44 -1.50
N ALA A 570 -13.34 -28.43 -2.32
CA ALA A 570 -12.16 -28.42 -3.20
C ALA A 570 -10.86 -28.27 -2.41
N ALA A 571 -10.81 -27.39 -1.42
CA ALA A 571 -9.63 -27.18 -0.60
C ALA A 571 -9.37 -28.36 0.36
N GLN A 572 -10.45 -29.02 0.83
CA GLN A 572 -10.34 -30.23 1.68
C GLN A 572 -9.65 -31.42 0.95
N VAL A 573 -9.72 -31.49 -0.38
CA VAL A 573 -8.92 -32.47 -1.18
C VAL A 573 -7.42 -32.35 -0.86
N PHE A 574 -6.99 -31.17 -0.45
CA PHE A 574 -5.59 -30.83 -0.17
C PHE A 574 -5.30 -30.71 1.33
N GLY A 575 -6.28 -30.96 2.20
CA GLY A 575 -6.13 -30.89 3.65
C GLY A 575 -6.31 -29.49 4.23
N SER A 576 -7.00 -28.59 3.51
CA SER A 576 -7.30 -27.24 4.03
C SER A 576 -8.48 -27.25 4.98
N ASP A 577 -8.30 -26.63 6.14
CA ASP A 577 -9.36 -26.38 7.13
C ASP A 577 -9.94 -24.97 7.00
N ALA A 578 -11.03 -24.71 7.75
CA ALA A 578 -11.57 -23.37 7.90
C ALA A 578 -10.58 -22.49 8.66
N LEU A 579 -10.53 -21.18 8.31
CA LEU A 579 -9.60 -20.25 8.92
C LEU A 579 -10.02 -19.90 10.36
N THR A 580 -9.01 -19.64 11.18
CA THR A 580 -9.12 -19.16 12.55
C THR A 580 -8.42 -17.81 12.71
N PRO A 581 -8.72 -17.03 13.78
CA PRO A 581 -8.00 -15.81 14.05
C PRO A 581 -6.51 -16.03 14.37
N GLU A 582 -5.69 -15.05 14.01
CA GLU A 582 -4.31 -14.92 14.48
C GLU A 582 -4.28 -14.24 15.85
N THR A 583 -3.32 -14.59 16.67
CA THR A 583 -3.05 -13.90 17.95
C THR A 583 -1.62 -13.39 18.00
N SER A 584 -1.39 -12.32 18.73
CA SER A 584 -0.03 -11.82 18.94
C SER A 584 0.25 -11.43 20.38
N PHE A 585 1.54 -11.51 20.74
CA PHE A 585 2.10 -10.93 21.95
C PHE A 585 3.22 -9.96 21.57
N ASN A 586 3.07 -8.72 22.02
CA ASN A 586 3.96 -7.63 21.68
C ASN A 586 4.61 -7.07 22.94
N MET A 587 5.89 -6.71 22.88
CA MET A 587 6.58 -5.95 23.91
C MET A 587 7.53 -4.94 23.29
N SER A 588 7.62 -3.78 23.92
CA SER A 588 8.54 -2.72 23.55
C SER A 588 9.20 -2.08 24.79
N ALA A 589 10.40 -1.54 24.59
CA ALA A 589 11.11 -0.73 25.57
C ALA A 589 11.95 0.31 24.87
N GLY A 590 11.91 1.55 25.34
CA GLY A 590 12.59 2.66 24.67
C GLY A 590 13.15 3.70 25.62
N VAL A 591 14.03 4.51 25.06
CA VAL A 591 14.66 5.67 25.70
C VAL A 591 14.36 6.90 24.84
N VAL A 592 13.98 7.99 25.49
CA VAL A 592 13.84 9.32 24.89
C VAL A 592 14.90 10.22 25.48
N PHE A 593 15.62 10.96 24.63
CA PHE A 593 16.63 11.93 25.04
C PHE A 593 16.40 13.28 24.38
N THR A 594 16.28 14.35 25.20
CA THR A 594 16.03 15.74 24.80
C THR A 594 17.02 16.73 25.43
N GLY A 595 18.12 16.23 25.99
CA GLY A 595 19.03 17.00 26.84
C GLY A 595 19.92 18.07 26.14
N LEU A 596 19.74 18.29 24.83
CA LEU A 596 20.45 19.33 24.06
C LEU A 596 19.40 20.12 23.25
N ASP A 597 19.56 21.45 23.22
CA ASP A 597 18.68 22.32 22.46
C ASP A 597 18.59 21.92 20.98
N GLY A 598 17.37 21.79 20.47
CA GLY A 598 17.13 21.37 19.08
C GLY A 598 17.44 19.91 18.78
N PHE A 599 17.75 19.07 19.79
CA PHE A 599 18.09 17.67 19.61
C PHE A 599 17.07 16.77 20.28
N LEU A 600 16.50 15.86 19.51
CA LEU A 600 15.62 14.80 19.98
C LEU A 600 16.16 13.46 19.49
N THR A 601 16.25 12.46 20.36
CA THR A 601 16.59 11.08 19.97
C THR A 601 15.71 10.09 20.70
N THR A 602 15.17 9.13 19.99
CA THR A 602 14.45 7.97 20.53
C THR A 602 15.14 6.68 20.06
N LEU A 603 15.25 5.72 20.96
CA LEU A 603 15.71 4.37 20.65
C LEU A 603 14.73 3.38 21.26
N ASP A 604 14.02 2.64 20.41
CA ASP A 604 12.95 1.73 20.82
C ASP A 604 13.25 0.30 20.36
N PHE A 605 13.35 -0.63 21.29
CA PHE A 605 13.43 -2.07 21.04
C PHE A 605 12.02 -2.66 21.00
N TYR A 606 11.80 -3.67 20.16
CA TYR A 606 10.52 -4.34 20.05
C TYR A 606 10.65 -5.83 19.77
N GLN A 607 9.65 -6.59 20.21
CA GLN A 607 9.39 -7.96 19.80
C GLN A 607 7.90 -8.15 19.56
N ILE A 608 7.55 -8.81 18.47
CA ILE A 608 6.21 -9.16 18.05
C ILE A 608 6.20 -10.67 17.78
N ASP A 609 5.48 -11.42 18.58
CA ASP A 609 5.23 -12.83 18.37
C ASP A 609 3.81 -12.97 17.79
N VAL A 610 3.66 -13.69 16.69
CA VAL A 610 2.36 -13.98 16.08
C VAL A 610 2.20 -15.49 16.03
N ASP A 611 1.14 -15.99 16.63
CA ASP A 611 0.73 -17.38 16.61
C ASP A 611 -0.44 -17.56 15.63
N ASP A 612 -0.51 -18.74 15.01
CA ASP A 612 -1.50 -19.12 14.02
C ASP A 612 -1.61 -18.12 12.85
N ARG A 613 -0.44 -17.59 12.43
CA ARG A 613 -0.36 -16.59 11.36
C ARG A 613 -0.99 -17.11 10.09
N LEU A 614 -1.92 -16.32 9.55
CA LEU A 614 -2.60 -16.59 8.29
C LEU A 614 -1.68 -16.29 7.11
N LEU A 615 -1.59 -17.21 6.19
CA LEU A 615 -0.81 -17.05 4.98
C LEU A 615 -1.43 -17.83 3.81
N LEU A 616 -1.12 -17.39 2.60
CA LEU A 616 -1.38 -18.14 1.39
C LEU A 616 -0.25 -19.16 1.21
N THR A 617 -0.59 -20.45 1.07
CA THR A 617 0.41 -21.51 0.86
C THR A 617 1.25 -21.26 -0.39
N PRO A 618 2.49 -21.73 -0.44
CA PRO A 618 3.22 -21.81 -1.70
C PRO A 618 2.44 -22.66 -2.72
N SER A 619 2.56 -22.33 -4.02
CA SER A 619 1.99 -23.17 -5.07
C SER A 619 2.52 -24.60 -4.97
N ARG A 620 1.62 -25.58 -4.92
CA ARG A 620 1.96 -26.99 -4.99
C ARG A 620 1.37 -27.64 -6.24
N ASN A 621 2.12 -28.56 -6.83
CA ASN A 621 1.62 -29.34 -7.96
C ASN A 621 0.55 -30.34 -7.50
N THR A 622 -0.49 -30.50 -8.32
CA THR A 622 -1.54 -31.48 -8.12
C THR A 622 -1.13 -32.85 -8.66
N THR A 623 -1.58 -33.91 -8.03
CA THR A 623 -1.48 -35.29 -8.55
C THR A 623 -2.67 -35.60 -9.46
N ALA A 624 -2.55 -36.66 -10.27
CA ALA A 624 -3.67 -37.09 -11.11
C ALA A 624 -4.92 -37.50 -10.27
N ALA A 625 -4.72 -38.08 -9.09
CA ALA A 625 -5.80 -38.43 -8.18
C ALA A 625 -6.53 -37.22 -7.61
N GLU A 626 -5.80 -36.18 -7.24
CA GLU A 626 -6.37 -34.91 -6.75
C GLU A 626 -7.15 -34.19 -7.85
N ARG A 627 -6.64 -34.16 -9.09
CA ARG A 627 -7.39 -33.62 -10.24
C ARG A 627 -8.67 -34.39 -10.53
N ALA A 628 -8.62 -35.71 -10.43
CA ALA A 628 -9.82 -36.55 -10.57
C ALA A 628 -10.83 -36.27 -9.45
N ALA A 629 -10.37 -36.04 -8.20
CA ALA A 629 -11.21 -35.65 -7.09
C ALA A 629 -11.86 -34.28 -7.29
N LEU A 630 -11.13 -33.28 -7.78
CA LEU A 630 -11.68 -31.97 -8.15
C LEU A 630 -12.72 -32.07 -9.26
N ALA A 631 -12.47 -32.88 -10.29
CA ALA A 631 -13.41 -33.11 -11.37
C ALA A 631 -14.69 -33.81 -10.86
N ALA A 632 -14.57 -34.76 -9.93
CA ALA A 632 -15.70 -35.49 -9.35
C ALA A 632 -16.67 -34.62 -8.55
N ILE A 633 -16.17 -33.52 -7.98
CA ILE A 633 -17.00 -32.51 -7.29
C ILE A 633 -17.43 -31.36 -8.22
N ASN A 634 -17.24 -31.50 -9.52
CA ASN A 634 -17.52 -30.49 -10.55
C ASN A 634 -16.81 -29.14 -10.32
N PHE A 635 -15.60 -29.16 -9.73
CA PHE A 635 -14.83 -27.91 -9.59
C PHE A 635 -14.44 -27.39 -11.00
N PRO A 636 -14.61 -26.09 -11.30
CA PRO A 636 -14.29 -25.52 -12.61
C PRO A 636 -12.87 -25.85 -13.08
N ASN A 637 -12.75 -26.43 -14.27
CA ASN A 637 -11.49 -26.92 -14.82
C ASN A 637 -10.70 -27.90 -13.92
N GLY A 638 -11.38 -28.58 -12.98
CA GLY A 638 -10.75 -29.43 -11.96
C GLY A 638 -9.78 -30.47 -12.49
N ALA A 639 -10.07 -31.05 -13.68
CA ALA A 639 -9.19 -32.01 -14.34
C ALA A 639 -7.88 -31.42 -14.85
N ASP A 640 -7.83 -30.11 -15.10
CA ASP A 640 -6.74 -29.40 -15.74
C ASP A 640 -5.89 -28.54 -14.78
N ILE A 641 -6.30 -28.46 -13.49
CA ILE A 641 -5.58 -27.68 -12.48
C ILE A 641 -4.25 -28.37 -12.14
N GLN A 642 -3.14 -27.73 -12.53
CA GLN A 642 -1.80 -28.25 -12.25
C GLN A 642 -1.23 -27.78 -10.93
N GLN A 643 -1.65 -26.61 -10.43
CA GLN A 643 -1.18 -26.06 -9.15
C GLN A 643 -2.34 -25.52 -8.33
N VAL A 644 -2.17 -25.61 -7.02
CA VAL A 644 -3.15 -25.07 -6.07
C VAL A 644 -2.45 -24.33 -4.94
N ARG A 645 -3.15 -23.33 -4.42
CA ARG A 645 -2.85 -22.58 -3.20
C ARG A 645 -4.13 -22.40 -2.41
N TYR A 646 -4.01 -22.25 -1.11
CA TYR A 646 -5.11 -21.92 -0.22
C TYR A 646 -4.58 -21.22 1.04
N PHE A 647 -5.45 -20.52 1.74
CA PHE A 647 -5.09 -19.89 3.01
C PHE A 647 -5.11 -20.93 4.13
N GLN A 648 -4.19 -20.77 5.09
CA GLN A 648 -4.11 -21.62 6.29
C GLN A 648 -3.48 -20.86 7.47
N ASN A 649 -3.76 -21.33 8.70
CA ASN A 649 -3.24 -20.80 9.97
C ASN A 649 -2.19 -21.74 10.59
N GLU A 650 -1.04 -21.89 9.99
CA GLU A 650 -0.05 -22.88 10.46
C GLU A 650 1.32 -22.29 10.78
N MET A 651 1.48 -20.99 10.70
CA MET A 651 2.80 -20.39 10.86
C MET A 651 2.89 -19.53 12.12
N ASN A 652 3.80 -19.89 13.03
CA ASN A 652 4.17 -19.05 14.17
C ASN A 652 5.42 -18.25 13.84
N THR A 653 5.39 -16.96 14.06
CA THR A 653 6.49 -16.06 13.69
C THR A 653 6.93 -15.17 14.83
N ARG A 654 8.18 -14.72 14.79
CA ARG A 654 8.74 -13.70 15.67
C ARG A 654 9.41 -12.63 14.82
N VAL A 655 9.04 -11.40 15.08
CA VAL A 655 9.73 -10.21 14.59
C VAL A 655 10.36 -9.49 15.76
N ARG A 656 11.62 -9.10 15.67
CA ARG A 656 12.30 -8.31 16.69
C ARG A 656 13.30 -7.36 16.08
N GLY A 657 13.52 -6.25 16.75
CA GLY A 657 14.45 -5.26 16.27
C GLY A 657 14.52 -4.04 17.15
N PHE A 658 15.06 -2.98 16.55
CA PHE A 658 15.03 -1.65 17.16
C PHE A 658 14.88 -0.57 16.09
N ASP A 659 14.31 0.56 16.50
CA ASP A 659 14.20 1.80 15.76
C ASP A 659 14.98 2.90 16.48
N LEU A 660 15.84 3.61 15.77
CA LEU A 660 16.50 4.83 16.23
C LEU A 660 16.00 5.98 15.34
N VAL A 661 15.44 7.01 15.97
CA VAL A 661 15.09 8.27 15.31
C VAL A 661 15.79 9.39 16.04
N SER A 662 16.48 10.25 15.28
CA SER A 662 17.19 11.40 15.82
C SER A 662 16.99 12.59 14.91
N THR A 663 16.62 13.73 15.48
CA THR A 663 16.53 15.01 14.79
C THR A 663 17.40 16.03 15.51
N TYR A 664 18.00 16.92 14.74
CA TYR A 664 18.82 18.01 15.25
C TYR A 664 18.71 19.22 14.36
N ARG A 665 18.35 20.36 14.94
CA ARG A 665 18.33 21.66 14.27
C ARG A 665 19.56 22.47 14.71
N GLN A 666 20.39 22.85 13.74
CA GLN A 666 21.52 23.74 13.92
C GLN A 666 21.21 25.09 13.29
N GLU A 667 21.19 26.12 14.10
CA GLU A 667 21.14 27.50 13.64
C GLU A 667 22.57 28.04 13.47
N TRP A 668 22.89 28.51 12.27
CA TRP A 668 24.20 29.05 11.93
C TRP A 668 24.20 30.58 12.01
N SER A 669 23.06 31.22 11.72
CA SER A 669 22.78 32.66 11.80
C SER A 669 21.28 32.87 11.68
N ASP A 670 20.81 34.12 11.85
CA ASP A 670 19.39 34.50 11.72
C ASP A 670 18.77 34.08 10.36
N ASN A 671 19.59 33.94 9.31
CA ASN A 671 19.16 33.61 7.95
C ASN A 671 19.65 32.24 7.46
N ALA A 672 20.26 31.43 8.33
CA ALA A 672 20.79 30.13 7.94
C ALA A 672 20.60 29.08 9.03
N SER A 673 19.99 27.96 8.67
CA SER A 673 19.80 26.81 9.56
C SER A 673 19.97 25.49 8.80
N THR A 674 20.27 24.43 9.51
CA THR A 674 20.25 23.06 8.95
C THR A 674 19.47 22.14 9.87
N ASP A 675 18.47 21.49 9.30
CA ASP A 675 17.71 20.43 9.94
C ASP A 675 18.29 19.08 9.54
N PHE A 676 18.83 18.35 10.52
CA PHE A 676 19.33 17.00 10.34
C PHE A 676 18.29 15.99 10.84
N SER A 677 18.11 14.92 10.10
CA SER A 677 17.25 13.79 10.50
C SER A 677 17.95 12.47 10.19
N LEU A 678 17.99 11.58 11.17
CA LEU A 678 18.48 10.21 11.05
C LEU A 678 17.39 9.27 11.53
N ALA A 679 17.00 8.32 10.68
CA ALA A 679 16.13 7.22 11.09
C ALA A 679 16.78 5.90 10.67
N LEU A 680 16.94 4.97 11.64
CA LEU A 680 17.50 3.64 11.43
C LEU A 680 16.53 2.60 11.98
N ASN A 681 16.35 1.52 11.24
CA ASN A 681 15.62 0.34 11.67
C ASN A 681 16.51 -0.89 11.48
N TYR A 682 16.64 -1.69 12.53
CA TYR A 682 17.09 -3.07 12.46
C TYR A 682 15.91 -3.98 12.71
N ASN A 683 15.64 -4.90 11.80
CA ASN A 683 14.51 -5.81 11.88
C ASN A 683 14.92 -7.22 11.44
N GLU A 684 14.61 -8.20 12.27
CA GLU A 684 14.75 -9.60 11.87
C GLU A 684 13.46 -10.37 12.12
N GLN A 685 13.17 -11.26 11.19
CA GLN A 685 11.98 -12.09 11.20
C GLN A 685 12.41 -13.57 11.25
N HIS A 686 11.76 -14.33 12.11
CA HIS A 686 12.03 -15.76 12.32
C HIS A 686 10.74 -16.56 12.31
N LEU A 687 10.84 -17.78 11.78
CA LEU A 687 9.83 -18.81 12.00
C LEU A 687 10.04 -19.40 13.40
N ARG A 688 8.96 -19.57 14.17
CA ARG A 688 8.95 -20.29 15.44
C ARG A 688 8.35 -21.67 15.22
N GLY A 689 9.05 -22.72 15.71
CA GLY A 689 8.60 -24.10 15.54
C GLY A 689 8.98 -24.71 14.18
N ALA A 690 8.26 -25.75 13.78
CA ALA A 690 8.48 -26.44 12.50
C ALA A 690 7.90 -25.62 11.33
N PRO A 691 8.52 -25.66 10.15
CA PRO A 691 7.92 -25.07 8.96
C PRO A 691 6.57 -25.74 8.61
N PRO A 692 5.57 -24.94 8.18
CA PRO A 692 4.30 -25.51 7.72
C PRO A 692 4.45 -26.43 6.52
N PRO A 693 3.50 -27.32 6.26
CA PRO A 693 3.47 -28.13 5.05
C PRO A 693 3.63 -27.28 3.78
N GLY A 694 4.47 -27.73 2.84
CA GLY A 694 4.77 -27.00 1.61
C GLY A 694 5.86 -25.91 1.73
N PHE A 695 6.28 -25.52 2.94
CA PHE A 695 7.39 -24.59 3.15
C PHE A 695 8.73 -25.29 3.10
N SER A 696 9.38 -25.25 1.94
CA SER A 696 10.74 -25.74 1.81
C SER A 696 11.74 -24.90 2.63
N PRO A 697 12.92 -25.43 3.00
CA PRO A 697 13.97 -24.65 3.65
C PRO A 697 14.35 -23.37 2.87
N ALA A 698 14.19 -23.38 1.55
CA ALA A 698 14.44 -22.23 0.71
C ALA A 698 13.38 -21.14 0.94
N ILE A 699 12.09 -21.49 0.99
CA ILE A 699 10.99 -20.53 1.27
C ILE A 699 11.13 -19.96 2.69
N VAL A 700 11.47 -20.81 3.68
CA VAL A 700 11.74 -20.33 5.05
C VAL A 700 12.92 -19.34 5.06
N THR A 701 14.00 -19.64 4.35
CA THR A 701 15.15 -18.72 4.26
C THR A 701 14.75 -17.40 3.57
N GLU A 702 13.90 -17.44 2.54
CA GLU A 702 13.40 -16.22 1.91
C GLU A 702 12.50 -15.43 2.85
N PHE A 703 11.63 -16.09 3.61
CA PHE A 703 10.82 -15.46 4.65
C PHE A 703 11.69 -14.70 5.64
N GLU A 704 12.77 -15.32 6.17
CA GLU A 704 13.64 -14.75 7.18
C GLU A 704 14.71 -13.76 6.66
N ARG A 705 15.08 -13.83 5.38
CA ARG A 705 16.21 -13.11 4.80
C ARG A 705 15.89 -12.37 3.49
N GLY A 706 14.65 -12.44 3.02
CA GLY A 706 14.22 -11.86 1.74
C GLY A 706 14.14 -10.34 1.75
N THR A 707 14.16 -9.73 2.93
CA THR A 707 14.22 -8.26 3.11
C THR A 707 15.49 -7.86 3.84
N PRO A 708 16.02 -6.65 3.61
CA PRO A 708 17.14 -6.11 4.39
C PRO A 708 16.80 -6.01 5.87
N ARG A 709 17.69 -6.50 6.73
CA ARG A 709 17.58 -6.33 8.17
C ARG A 709 17.86 -4.90 8.61
N TRP A 710 18.79 -4.23 7.92
CA TRP A 710 19.13 -2.84 8.15
C TRP A 710 18.50 -1.96 7.12
N ARG A 711 17.79 -0.95 7.57
CA ARG A 711 17.29 0.15 6.75
C ARG A 711 17.53 1.45 7.48
N GLY A 712 17.85 2.49 6.71
CA GLY A 712 18.04 3.80 7.31
C GLY A 712 17.92 4.90 6.29
N ASN A 713 17.58 6.08 6.77
CA ASN A 713 17.74 7.30 6.02
C ASN A 713 18.45 8.36 6.89
N PHE A 714 19.25 9.15 6.23
CA PHE A 714 19.81 10.38 6.77
C PHE A 714 19.50 11.51 5.81
N SER A 715 18.98 12.61 6.32
CA SER A 715 18.75 13.82 5.53
C SER A 715 19.31 15.05 6.23
N ALA A 716 19.75 16.00 5.43
CA ALA A 716 20.14 17.34 5.86
C ALA A 716 19.42 18.34 4.94
N THR A 717 18.68 19.27 5.51
CA THR A 717 18.03 20.37 4.80
C THR A 717 18.60 21.69 5.30
N THR A 718 19.41 22.35 4.49
CA THR A 718 20.00 23.63 4.83
C THR A 718 19.22 24.76 4.18
N LYS A 719 18.71 25.67 4.99
CA LYS A 719 18.08 26.93 4.56
C LYS A 719 19.10 28.06 4.63
N VAL A 720 19.23 28.84 3.56
CA VAL A 720 20.08 30.04 3.49
C VAL A 720 19.32 31.10 2.71
N GLY A 721 18.84 32.13 3.41
CA GLY A 721 17.94 33.14 2.81
C GLY A 721 16.74 32.47 2.16
N ASP A 722 16.49 32.77 0.88
CA ASP A 722 15.36 32.23 0.11
C ASP A 722 15.60 30.83 -0.48
N PHE A 723 16.75 30.24 -0.23
CA PHE A 723 17.08 28.91 -0.76
C PHE A 723 17.05 27.83 0.32
N ALA A 724 16.52 26.67 -0.04
CA ALA A 724 16.67 25.44 0.73
C ALA A 724 17.38 24.37 -0.12
N LEU A 725 18.38 23.72 0.48
CA LEU A 725 19.16 22.65 -0.11
C LEU A 725 18.94 21.38 0.70
N MET A 726 18.33 20.36 0.10
CA MET A 726 18.11 19.06 0.74
C MET A 726 19.01 18.01 0.12
N GLY A 727 19.70 17.26 0.96
CA GLY A 727 20.41 16.04 0.61
C GLY A 727 19.90 14.87 1.47
N ARG A 728 19.68 13.71 0.85
CA ARG A 728 19.22 12.50 1.56
C ARG A 728 20.00 11.27 1.11
N ALA A 729 20.38 10.43 2.07
CA ALA A 729 20.94 9.10 1.84
C ALA A 729 19.98 8.04 2.38
N ILE A 730 19.59 7.07 1.56
CA ILE A 730 18.68 5.99 1.92
C ILE A 730 19.44 4.68 1.79
N HIS A 731 19.66 4.00 2.91
CA HIS A 731 20.42 2.74 2.99
C HIS A 731 19.52 1.52 3.10
N TYR A 732 19.81 0.53 2.28
CA TYR A 732 19.25 -0.82 2.33
C TYR A 732 20.38 -1.80 2.59
N GLY A 733 20.35 -2.53 3.70
CA GLY A 733 21.30 -3.58 4.02
C GLY A 733 21.24 -4.75 3.03
N ALA A 734 22.14 -5.71 3.18
CA ALA A 734 22.15 -6.90 2.34
C ALA A 734 20.95 -7.82 2.62
N TRP A 735 20.44 -8.49 1.55
CA TRP A 735 19.33 -9.46 1.64
C TRP A 735 19.56 -10.65 0.72
N ARG A 736 18.65 -11.64 0.76
CA ARG A 736 18.70 -12.81 -0.11
C ARG A 736 17.39 -12.94 -0.87
N ARG A 737 17.48 -13.18 -2.16
CA ARG A 737 16.32 -13.40 -3.02
C ARG A 737 16.29 -14.85 -3.51
N LEU A 738 15.14 -15.50 -3.39
CA LEU A 738 14.90 -16.81 -4.00
C LEU A 738 14.46 -16.60 -5.46
N ASP A 739 15.20 -17.17 -6.42
CA ASP A 739 14.84 -17.21 -7.85
C ASP A 739 14.80 -18.68 -8.30
N GLY A 740 13.59 -19.23 -8.40
CA GLY A 740 13.39 -20.67 -8.50
C GLY A 740 13.89 -21.40 -7.25
N ALA A 741 14.85 -22.30 -7.40
CA ALA A 741 15.47 -23.03 -6.29
C ALA A 741 16.82 -22.41 -5.82
N THR A 742 17.23 -21.28 -6.38
CA THR A 742 18.55 -20.69 -6.13
C THR A 742 18.46 -19.39 -5.34
N PHE A 743 19.27 -19.27 -4.29
CA PHE A 743 19.43 -18.00 -3.59
C PHE A 743 20.40 -17.09 -4.32
N LEU A 744 19.91 -15.88 -4.61
CA LEU A 744 20.72 -14.80 -5.15
C LEU A 744 21.04 -13.81 -4.01
N PRO A 745 22.34 -13.72 -3.57
CA PRO A 745 22.72 -12.73 -2.57
C PRO A 745 22.61 -11.33 -3.18
N ARG A 746 22.05 -10.40 -2.40
CA ARG A 746 21.93 -8.98 -2.75
C ARG A 746 22.80 -8.17 -1.81
N LYS A 747 23.69 -7.38 -2.39
CA LYS A 747 24.57 -6.49 -1.62
C LYS A 747 23.78 -5.31 -1.07
N ALA A 748 24.29 -4.73 0.01
CA ALA A 748 23.77 -3.46 0.51
C ALA A 748 23.87 -2.36 -0.56
N VAL A 749 22.88 -1.47 -0.57
CA VAL A 749 22.77 -0.36 -1.53
C VAL A 749 22.43 0.93 -0.77
N THR A 750 23.06 2.04 -1.14
CA THR A 750 22.68 3.37 -0.67
C THR A 750 22.27 4.20 -1.87
N LEU A 751 21.06 4.76 -1.83
CA LEU A 751 20.54 5.71 -2.80
C LEU A 751 20.73 7.12 -2.26
N PHE A 752 20.87 8.09 -3.16
CA PHE A 752 20.99 9.49 -2.79
C PHE A 752 19.96 10.32 -3.55
N ASP A 753 19.28 11.21 -2.82
CA ASP A 753 18.36 12.20 -3.37
C ASP A 753 18.90 13.59 -3.10
N ALA A 754 18.53 14.55 -3.95
CA ALA A 754 18.87 15.95 -3.76
C ALA A 754 17.76 16.85 -4.32
N GLU A 755 17.51 17.97 -3.64
CA GLU A 755 16.55 18.99 -4.07
C GLU A 755 17.10 20.39 -3.75
N ILE A 756 16.80 21.34 -4.61
CA ILE A 756 17.00 22.76 -4.39
C ILE A 756 15.64 23.43 -4.51
N SER A 757 15.25 24.18 -3.50
CA SER A 757 14.01 24.96 -3.47
C SER A 757 14.33 26.45 -3.35
N TYR A 758 13.50 27.30 -3.95
CA TYR A 758 13.58 28.74 -3.95
C TYR A 758 12.22 29.35 -3.56
N THR A 759 12.23 30.22 -2.55
CA THR A 759 11.03 30.86 -1.97
C THR A 759 11.05 32.39 -2.05
N GLY A 760 12.02 33.00 -2.78
CA GLY A 760 12.18 34.45 -2.90
C GLY A 760 11.10 35.14 -3.76
N ILE A 761 10.09 34.41 -4.26
CA ILE A 761 8.91 34.97 -4.90
C ILE A 761 7.75 34.82 -3.91
N GLN A 762 7.08 35.93 -3.61
CA GLN A 762 5.99 35.91 -2.65
C GLN A 762 4.95 34.82 -2.99
N ASP A 763 4.59 34.03 -1.98
CA ASP A 763 3.60 32.94 -2.06
C ASP A 763 3.94 31.82 -3.03
N VAL A 764 5.14 31.83 -3.65
CA VAL A 764 5.59 30.82 -4.63
C VAL A 764 6.84 30.12 -4.15
N GLU A 765 6.83 28.80 -4.20
CA GLU A 765 7.98 27.93 -4.00
C GLU A 765 8.25 27.15 -5.30
N LEU A 766 9.49 27.20 -5.79
CA LEU A 766 9.96 26.46 -6.96
C LEU A 766 11.04 25.48 -6.54
N SER A 767 10.88 24.20 -6.90
CA SER A 767 11.85 23.16 -6.57
C SER A 767 12.32 22.39 -7.81
N VAL A 768 13.58 22.06 -7.82
CA VAL A 768 14.21 21.13 -8.77
C VAL A 768 14.85 20.01 -7.96
N GLY A 769 14.48 18.78 -8.23
CA GLY A 769 15.01 17.67 -7.48
C GLY A 769 15.24 16.42 -8.32
N ALA A 770 16.01 15.52 -7.74
CA ALA A 770 16.19 14.18 -8.28
C ALA A 770 16.31 13.15 -7.15
N ARG A 771 15.63 12.04 -7.35
CA ARG A 771 15.71 10.85 -6.51
C ARG A 771 16.63 9.84 -7.14
N ASN A 772 17.40 9.11 -6.31
CA ASN A 772 18.40 8.16 -6.80
C ASN A 772 19.27 8.79 -7.90
N ILE A 773 19.92 9.91 -7.54
CA ILE A 773 20.68 10.79 -8.47
C ILE A 773 21.77 10.05 -9.25
N PHE A 774 22.29 8.94 -8.70
CA PHE A 774 23.29 8.10 -9.37
C PHE A 774 22.66 7.04 -10.27
N ASN A 775 21.33 7.03 -10.46
CA ASN A 775 20.60 6.13 -11.35
C ASN A 775 20.90 4.65 -11.08
N ILE A 776 20.93 4.26 -9.80
CA ILE A 776 21.22 2.90 -9.36
C ILE A 776 19.99 2.03 -9.64
N PHE A 777 20.20 0.89 -10.27
CA PHE A 777 19.19 -0.12 -10.54
C PHE A 777 19.32 -1.31 -9.59
N PRO A 778 18.23 -2.05 -9.33
CA PRO A 778 18.32 -3.30 -8.60
C PRO A 778 19.27 -4.29 -9.25
N PRO A 779 19.87 -5.19 -8.47
CA PRO A 779 20.67 -6.28 -9.02
C PRO A 779 19.91 -7.11 -10.07
N GLY A 780 20.61 -7.59 -11.06
CA GLY A 780 20.03 -8.39 -12.14
C GLY A 780 19.47 -9.74 -11.65
N ARG A 781 18.51 -10.27 -12.40
CA ARG A 781 18.01 -11.63 -12.27
C ARG A 781 18.98 -12.62 -12.96
N GLY A 782 18.84 -13.92 -12.68
CA GLY A 782 19.66 -14.96 -13.33
C GLY A 782 19.50 -14.96 -14.87
N ALA A 783 20.44 -15.59 -15.57
CA ALA A 783 20.56 -15.56 -17.04
C ALA A 783 19.27 -16.01 -17.78
N ALA A 784 18.51 -16.96 -17.21
CA ALA A 784 17.26 -17.44 -17.82
C ALA A 784 16.19 -16.34 -17.85
N ARG A 785 16.06 -15.58 -16.77
CA ARG A 785 15.09 -14.45 -16.68
C ARG A 785 15.53 -13.26 -17.52
N ALA A 786 16.84 -13.00 -17.57
CA ALA A 786 17.38 -11.95 -18.45
C ALA A 786 17.09 -12.22 -19.94
N ARG A 787 17.05 -13.50 -20.39
CA ARG A 787 16.65 -13.87 -21.75
C ARG A 787 15.20 -13.55 -22.06
N ALA A 788 14.32 -13.57 -21.05
CA ALA A 788 12.93 -13.13 -21.15
C ALA A 788 12.77 -11.60 -21.00
N GLY A 789 13.87 -10.84 -21.02
CA GLY A 789 13.85 -9.37 -20.84
C GLY A 789 13.70 -8.88 -19.39
N LEU A 790 13.51 -9.78 -18.43
CA LEU A 790 13.36 -9.45 -17.01
C LEU A 790 14.74 -9.26 -16.37
N ILE A 791 15.40 -8.16 -16.70
CA ILE A 791 16.81 -7.91 -16.31
C ILE A 791 16.96 -7.50 -14.84
N TYR A 792 15.96 -6.85 -14.24
CA TYR A 792 16.01 -6.40 -12.85
C TYR A 792 15.17 -7.29 -11.93
N ASP A 793 15.50 -7.27 -10.64
CA ASP A 793 14.72 -7.96 -9.62
C ASP A 793 13.39 -7.22 -9.39
N ASN A 794 12.29 -7.81 -9.82
CA ASN A 794 10.95 -7.26 -9.68
C ASN A 794 10.42 -7.25 -8.22
N HIS A 795 11.15 -7.89 -7.31
CA HIS A 795 10.87 -7.85 -5.88
C HIS A 795 11.91 -7.01 -5.13
N SER A 796 12.49 -6.04 -5.81
CA SER A 796 13.43 -5.10 -5.20
C SER A 796 12.78 -4.33 -4.06
N VAL A 797 13.55 -4.13 -3.00
CA VAL A 797 13.14 -3.32 -1.82
C VAL A 797 13.11 -1.82 -2.12
N PHE A 798 13.64 -1.42 -3.26
CA PHE A 798 13.57 -0.05 -3.78
C PHE A 798 13.12 -0.08 -5.25
N GLY A 799 12.84 1.09 -5.83
CA GLY A 799 12.28 1.20 -7.18
C GLY A 799 13.14 0.55 -8.27
N VAL A 800 12.51 0.00 -9.29
CA VAL A 800 13.15 -0.76 -10.39
C VAL A 800 13.43 0.09 -11.62
N ALA A 801 12.89 1.31 -11.71
CA ALA A 801 13.00 2.17 -12.89
C ALA A 801 14.22 3.12 -12.89
N GLY A 802 15.05 3.09 -11.83
CA GLY A 802 16.25 3.92 -11.70
C GLY A 802 15.99 5.29 -11.08
N GLY A 803 16.84 6.26 -11.40
CA GLY A 803 16.74 7.64 -10.91
C GLY A 803 15.62 8.40 -11.61
N PHE A 804 15.03 9.38 -10.88
CA PHE A 804 13.92 10.20 -11.34
C PHE A 804 14.21 11.67 -11.05
N TYR A 805 14.03 12.55 -12.03
CA TYR A 805 14.15 14.00 -11.85
C TYR A 805 12.79 14.66 -11.95
N TYR A 806 12.62 15.79 -11.29
CA TYR A 806 11.37 16.53 -11.29
C TYR A 806 11.56 18.04 -11.13
N LEU A 807 10.53 18.75 -11.60
CA LEU A 807 10.26 20.15 -11.32
C LEU A 807 8.97 20.24 -10.53
N ASN A 808 8.95 21.05 -9.50
CA ASN A 808 7.77 21.30 -8.67
C ASN A 808 7.58 22.82 -8.54
N ALA A 809 6.33 23.26 -8.62
CA ALA A 809 5.90 24.63 -8.33
C ALA A 809 4.73 24.59 -7.37
N LYS A 810 4.85 25.31 -6.24
CA LYS A 810 3.80 25.46 -5.22
C LYS A 810 3.43 26.90 -5.10
N TYR A 811 2.14 27.18 -5.09
CA TYR A 811 1.56 28.50 -4.84
C TYR A 811 0.66 28.42 -3.61
N LYS A 812 0.82 29.37 -2.67
CA LYS A 812 -0.03 29.54 -1.47
C LYS A 812 -0.88 30.81 -1.65
N PHE A 813 -2.12 30.82 -1.14
CA PHE A 813 -3.04 31.96 -1.22
C PHE A 813 -3.98 32.00 -0.02
#